data_f68d250e14a1922a197a54d0d0ec10b5
#
_entry.id   f68d250e14a1922a197a54d0d0ec10b5
#
_cell.length_a   1.000
_cell.length_b   1.000
_cell.length_c   1.000
_cell.angle_alpha   90.00
_cell.angle_beta   90.00
_cell.angle_gamma   90.00
#
_symmetry.space_group_name_H-M   'P 1'
#
loop_
_entity.id
_entity.type
_entity.pdbx_description
1 polymer ?
#
loop_
_entity_poly.entity_id
_entity_poly.type
_entity_poly.pdbx_seq_one_letter_code
_entity_poly.pdbx_strand_id
1 'polypeptide(L)'
;MVSAGSYVVSALALVVVGGSIGFTAFRLRQRLMPAWEGAPARLVESIVAIALLIWLGEILGTFGLFYAWIFVGASAFVAVLAWRLLPAGGAVGGPTPEDALATGRGGGSPAVTGPAGPSPFALLVTWGVIALVFAHWGLTTKDALDRGIFNFDSLWYHMPYATDMVQSHSVTGLHYTETVFTNWFYPQNSELLHATGILLTHRDTLSLFLNFAFLALSFLAAWCIGRPYGRGHLTVVAAAVVLECHTLVVREPGAAKNDLVAAALLLAAVAILVNGMRVSRGWRGAGGSRTARGLPAGPPAPGQDPRADPQALAGGGSPAATGPAGPTSLAWPLAAAGLATGLAVGTKSTAVAMAAALTLAVVVLAPTGRRWATFAWWFIPALLGGGYWYLRNLIVAGNPLPQATSIGPISLPHPERLQEGRPNFNIVHYATDTGVWRHYFEPGLHQAFGSLWPLVILAAIAGGLLALLRGHDRIIRWAGGVALFGMLAYVFTPLSAAGIDGAPVGFSINIRYVIPPLLLGVVLLPLAIRRLDGWRQWTLLGVLLAVLAITDRSDAALRDPARTFGIPLAFVLVVIPAILIWLYFRSAGIKPPPPAGGTVGGPAPEDALATGRGGGSPAVTGPAGRGRLSLLLSGFIALLVLVLALGYPLQRHYLEDRFDASSEVPGLHLESAYQWARDKSHARIGLAGTTAGFLSYGFYGTDLSNQVIYLGEKGPHGAYNAIPTCSAFRTAVNAADLDYLVTTPFLNFIHTSDPIPSPEATWLKGDNAAVPIHHDGPTTIWKLTGKLDSSGCGPANAPLRRIPDTPRS
;
A
#
# COMPACT_ATOMS: atom_id res chain seq x y z
N MET A 1 -25.58 18.41 -7.87
CA MET A 1 -25.29 18.40 -6.41
C MET A 1 -25.67 17.05 -5.82
N VAL A 2 -24.87 16.51 -4.89
CA VAL A 2 -25.19 15.25 -4.19
C VAL A 2 -26.29 15.51 -3.17
N SER A 3 -27.35 14.72 -3.20
CA SER A 3 -28.39 14.80 -2.18
C SER A 3 -27.90 14.14 -0.88
N ALA A 4 -28.39 14.61 0.27
CA ALA A 4 -28.07 13.97 1.55
C ALA A 4 -28.51 12.49 1.57
N GLY A 5 -29.62 12.16 0.90
CA GLY A 5 -30.11 10.78 0.76
C GLY A 5 -29.13 9.88 0.02
N SER A 6 -28.59 10.32 -1.14
CA SER A 6 -27.60 9.53 -1.89
C SER A 6 -26.29 9.35 -1.10
N TYR A 7 -25.87 10.39 -0.37
CA TYR A 7 -24.70 10.27 0.52
C TYR A 7 -24.90 9.21 1.62
N VAL A 8 -26.07 9.20 2.28
CA VAL A 8 -26.39 8.20 3.32
C VAL A 8 -26.38 6.79 2.75
N VAL A 9 -26.97 6.57 1.57
CA VAL A 9 -26.96 5.26 0.89
C VAL A 9 -25.53 4.81 0.61
N SER A 10 -24.70 5.70 0.05
CA SER A 10 -23.27 5.43 -0.21
C SER A 10 -22.50 5.09 1.09
N ALA A 11 -22.71 5.86 2.15
CA ALA A 11 -22.07 5.61 3.44
C ALA A 11 -22.49 4.26 4.02
N LEU A 12 -23.78 3.89 3.91
CA LEU A 12 -24.25 2.56 4.33
C LEU A 12 -23.63 1.42 3.50
N ALA A 13 -23.50 1.60 2.17
CA ALA A 13 -22.83 0.64 1.30
C ALA A 13 -21.38 0.43 1.73
N LEU A 14 -20.64 1.51 2.03
CA LEU A 14 -19.27 1.45 2.53
C LEU A 14 -19.17 0.72 3.87
N VAL A 15 -20.11 0.97 4.78
CA VAL A 15 -20.16 0.31 6.09
C VAL A 15 -20.43 -1.19 5.93
N VAL A 16 -21.36 -1.57 5.04
CA VAL A 16 -21.67 -2.99 4.78
C VAL A 16 -20.47 -3.68 4.16
N VAL A 17 -19.85 -3.09 3.13
CA VAL A 17 -18.66 -3.67 2.50
C VAL A 17 -17.49 -3.74 3.48
N GLY A 18 -17.13 -2.62 4.12
CA GLY A 18 -16.02 -2.58 5.08
C GLY A 18 -16.23 -3.51 6.27
N GLY A 19 -17.45 -3.55 6.83
CA GLY A 19 -17.82 -4.45 7.92
C GLY A 19 -17.76 -5.93 7.52
N SER A 20 -18.29 -6.26 6.34
CA SER A 20 -18.30 -7.64 5.81
C SER A 20 -16.89 -8.14 5.53
N ILE A 21 -16.08 -7.35 4.84
CA ILE A 21 -14.69 -7.69 4.52
C ILE A 21 -13.82 -7.74 5.77
N GLY A 22 -13.94 -6.75 6.66
CA GLY A 22 -13.21 -6.72 7.93
C GLY A 22 -13.57 -7.91 8.83
N PHE A 23 -14.86 -8.25 8.92
CA PHE A 23 -15.32 -9.44 9.65
C PHE A 23 -14.74 -10.72 9.05
N THR A 24 -14.77 -10.87 7.73
CA THR A 24 -14.22 -12.03 7.04
C THR A 24 -12.72 -12.17 7.30
N ALA A 25 -11.95 -11.08 7.15
CA ALA A 25 -10.52 -11.07 7.42
C ALA A 25 -10.20 -11.44 8.87
N PHE A 26 -10.97 -10.90 9.82
CA PHE A 26 -10.87 -11.25 11.25
C PHE A 26 -11.10 -12.74 11.49
N ARG A 27 -12.17 -13.34 10.93
CA ARG A 27 -12.50 -14.77 11.09
C ARG A 27 -11.43 -15.66 10.45
N LEU A 28 -10.96 -15.33 9.25
CA LEU A 28 -9.87 -16.04 8.59
C LEU A 28 -8.60 -16.04 9.44
N ARG A 29 -8.20 -14.87 9.95
CA ARG A 29 -7.03 -14.78 10.83
C ARG A 29 -7.24 -15.60 12.11
N GLN A 30 -8.39 -15.49 12.77
CA GLN A 30 -8.67 -16.30 13.99
C GLN A 30 -8.54 -17.79 13.73
N ARG A 31 -9.02 -18.29 12.59
CA ARG A 31 -9.00 -19.70 12.23
C ARG A 31 -7.60 -20.19 11.84
N LEU A 32 -6.88 -19.37 11.05
CA LEU A 32 -5.61 -19.77 10.44
C LEU A 32 -4.39 -19.42 11.30
N MET A 33 -4.50 -18.38 12.11
CA MET A 33 -3.45 -17.88 12.98
C MET A 33 -3.96 -17.52 14.36
N PRO A 34 -4.51 -18.48 15.13
CA PRO A 34 -5.14 -18.22 16.44
C PRO A 34 -4.17 -17.60 17.45
N ALA A 35 -2.89 -17.94 17.39
CA ALA A 35 -1.85 -17.39 18.28
C ALA A 35 -1.43 -15.95 17.95
N TRP A 36 -1.96 -15.34 16.88
CA TRP A 36 -1.63 -13.98 16.52
C TRP A 36 -2.61 -13.01 17.17
N GLU A 37 -2.07 -12.07 17.97
CA GLU A 37 -2.83 -11.09 18.73
C GLU A 37 -2.23 -9.68 18.60
N GLY A 38 -3.02 -8.66 18.96
CA GLY A 38 -2.61 -7.26 18.95
C GLY A 38 -2.21 -6.75 17.57
N ALA A 39 -1.18 -5.93 17.47
CA ALA A 39 -0.75 -5.28 16.23
C ALA A 39 -0.43 -6.25 15.08
N PRO A 40 0.28 -7.38 15.27
CA PRO A 40 0.51 -8.34 14.18
C PRO A 40 -0.77 -8.97 13.64
N ALA A 41 -1.78 -9.21 14.49
CA ALA A 41 -3.08 -9.71 14.03
C ALA A 41 -3.79 -8.68 13.16
N ARG A 42 -3.79 -7.40 13.57
CA ARG A 42 -4.38 -6.30 12.78
C ARG A 42 -3.68 -6.14 11.43
N LEU A 43 -2.35 -6.27 11.39
CA LEU A 43 -1.57 -6.23 10.17
C LEU A 43 -2.02 -7.31 9.18
N VAL A 44 -2.12 -8.57 9.61
CA VAL A 44 -2.58 -9.67 8.76
C VAL A 44 -4.03 -9.46 8.30
N GLU A 45 -4.90 -9.03 9.21
CA GLU A 45 -6.30 -8.73 8.89
C GLU A 45 -6.42 -7.63 7.84
N SER A 46 -5.59 -6.59 7.91
CA SER A 46 -5.55 -5.52 6.90
C SER A 46 -5.12 -6.07 5.53
N ILE A 47 -4.08 -6.89 5.47
CA ILE A 47 -3.62 -7.50 4.21
C ILE A 47 -4.71 -8.41 3.60
N VAL A 48 -5.36 -9.23 4.42
CA VAL A 48 -6.44 -10.11 3.96
C VAL A 48 -7.65 -9.29 3.50
N ALA A 49 -7.99 -8.20 4.19
CA ALA A 49 -9.09 -7.33 3.80
C ALA A 49 -8.83 -6.64 2.45
N ILE A 50 -7.61 -6.11 2.23
CA ILE A 50 -7.21 -5.52 0.95
C ILE A 50 -7.28 -6.57 -0.16
N ALA A 51 -6.77 -7.78 0.07
CA ALA A 51 -6.84 -8.87 -0.89
C ALA A 51 -8.28 -9.25 -1.26
N LEU A 52 -9.18 -9.36 -0.27
CA LEU A 52 -10.58 -9.66 -0.51
C LEU A 52 -11.28 -8.59 -1.34
N LEU A 53 -11.02 -7.30 -1.09
CA LEU A 53 -11.56 -6.21 -1.89
C LEU A 53 -11.08 -6.30 -3.34
N ILE A 54 -9.78 -6.52 -3.55
CA ILE A 54 -9.18 -6.64 -4.89
C ILE A 54 -9.73 -7.87 -5.61
N TRP A 55 -9.75 -9.04 -4.98
CA TRP A 55 -10.28 -10.26 -5.60
C TRP A 55 -11.77 -10.16 -5.96
N LEU A 56 -12.58 -9.53 -5.11
CA LEU A 56 -13.99 -9.28 -5.45
C LEU A 56 -14.09 -8.39 -6.68
N GLY A 57 -13.30 -7.32 -6.76
CA GLY A 57 -13.27 -6.44 -7.91
C GLY A 57 -12.79 -7.14 -9.17
N GLU A 58 -11.69 -7.91 -9.09
CA GLU A 58 -11.14 -8.70 -10.19
C GLU A 58 -12.13 -9.75 -10.70
N ILE A 59 -12.75 -10.51 -9.80
CA ILE A 59 -13.73 -11.55 -10.16
C ILE A 59 -14.96 -10.92 -10.80
N LEU A 60 -15.61 -9.98 -10.12
CA LEU A 60 -16.82 -9.35 -10.64
C LEU A 60 -16.55 -8.59 -11.93
N GLY A 61 -15.45 -7.83 -11.98
CA GLY A 61 -15.08 -7.06 -13.17
C GLY A 61 -14.68 -7.95 -14.36
N THR A 62 -14.12 -9.14 -14.14
CA THR A 62 -13.82 -10.08 -15.21
C THR A 62 -15.07 -10.59 -15.90
N PHE A 63 -16.16 -10.76 -15.16
CA PHE A 63 -17.44 -11.21 -15.70
C PHE A 63 -18.39 -10.07 -16.10
N GLY A 64 -17.94 -8.80 -16.09
CA GLY A 64 -18.80 -7.65 -16.38
C GLY A 64 -19.86 -7.38 -15.31
N LEU A 65 -19.62 -7.82 -14.09
CA LEU A 65 -20.54 -7.73 -12.96
C LEU A 65 -20.11 -6.68 -11.92
N PHE A 66 -19.26 -5.73 -12.30
CA PHE A 66 -18.75 -4.70 -11.40
C PHE A 66 -19.81 -3.59 -11.18
N TYR A 67 -20.90 -3.97 -10.49
CA TYR A 67 -22.00 -3.10 -10.09
C TYR A 67 -22.05 -2.93 -8.57
N ALA A 68 -22.41 -1.73 -8.08
CA ALA A 68 -22.43 -1.43 -6.63
C ALA A 68 -23.26 -2.43 -5.83
N TRP A 69 -24.49 -2.74 -6.27
CA TRP A 69 -25.39 -3.65 -5.57
C TRP A 69 -24.87 -5.12 -5.56
N ILE A 70 -24.21 -5.54 -6.68
CA ILE A 70 -23.58 -6.87 -6.74
C ILE A 70 -22.38 -6.93 -5.79
N PHE A 71 -21.54 -5.89 -5.80
CA PHE A 71 -20.37 -5.80 -4.94
C PHE A 71 -20.74 -5.83 -3.45
N VAL A 72 -21.75 -5.06 -3.05
CA VAL A 72 -22.30 -5.07 -1.69
C VAL A 72 -22.85 -6.46 -1.31
N GLY A 73 -23.66 -7.06 -2.20
CA GLY A 73 -24.22 -8.38 -2.00
C GLY A 73 -23.16 -9.48 -1.89
N ALA A 74 -22.15 -9.45 -2.79
CA ALA A 74 -21.04 -10.40 -2.77
C ALA A 74 -20.20 -10.25 -1.49
N SER A 75 -19.94 -9.02 -1.05
CA SER A 75 -19.22 -8.76 0.21
C SER A 75 -19.99 -9.31 1.41
N ALA A 76 -21.29 -9.09 1.48
CA ALA A 76 -22.15 -9.62 2.53
C ALA A 76 -22.22 -11.17 2.48
N PHE A 77 -22.30 -11.74 1.28
CA PHE A 77 -22.29 -13.19 1.08
C PHE A 77 -20.99 -13.83 1.60
N VAL A 78 -19.83 -13.24 1.28
CA VAL A 78 -18.53 -13.71 1.79
C VAL A 78 -18.49 -13.65 3.32
N ALA A 79 -19.06 -12.62 3.94
CA ALA A 79 -19.15 -12.53 5.40
C ALA A 79 -20.05 -13.61 6.01
N VAL A 80 -21.21 -13.89 5.40
CA VAL A 80 -22.11 -14.97 5.82
C VAL A 80 -21.42 -16.33 5.67
N LEU A 81 -20.70 -16.53 4.57
CA LEU A 81 -19.93 -17.76 4.35
C LEU A 81 -18.84 -17.92 5.41
N ALA A 82 -18.10 -16.85 5.72
CA ALA A 82 -17.10 -16.84 6.78
C ALA A 82 -17.72 -17.12 8.16
N TRP A 83 -18.88 -16.58 8.43
CA TRP A 83 -19.62 -16.87 9.68
C TRP A 83 -20.04 -18.33 9.79
N ARG A 84 -20.52 -18.94 8.71
CA ARG A 84 -20.98 -20.33 8.67
C ARG A 84 -19.85 -21.35 8.70
N LEU A 85 -18.83 -21.15 7.86
CA LEU A 85 -17.75 -22.12 7.62
C LEU A 85 -16.56 -21.96 8.58
N LEU A 86 -16.41 -20.77 9.19
CA LEU A 86 -15.35 -20.48 10.13
C LEU A 86 -15.97 -20.28 11.53
N PRO A 87 -16.42 -21.34 12.23
CA PRO A 87 -16.98 -21.18 13.58
C PRO A 87 -16.00 -20.43 14.46
N ALA A 88 -16.50 -19.64 15.42
CA ALA A 88 -15.64 -19.00 16.40
C ALA A 88 -14.81 -20.11 17.04
N GLY A 89 -13.49 -20.05 16.88
CA GLY A 89 -12.62 -21.04 17.48
C GLY A 89 -12.97 -21.09 18.97
N GLY A 90 -13.54 -22.20 19.43
CA GLY A 90 -13.56 -22.50 20.85
C GLY A 90 -12.11 -22.29 21.29
N ALA A 91 -11.91 -21.56 22.38
CA ALA A 91 -10.61 -21.51 23.02
C ALA A 91 -10.13 -22.97 23.05
N VAL A 92 -9.11 -23.30 22.29
CA VAL A 92 -8.40 -24.56 22.47
C VAL A 92 -7.96 -24.44 23.89
N GLY A 93 -8.63 -25.19 24.78
CA GLY A 93 -8.35 -25.20 26.19
C GLY A 93 -6.91 -25.57 26.38
N GLY A 94 -6.05 -24.58 26.34
CA GLY A 94 -4.76 -24.70 27.00
C GLY A 94 -5.10 -24.96 28.49
N PRO A 95 -4.34 -25.82 29.17
CA PRO A 95 -4.58 -26.09 30.57
C PRO A 95 -4.80 -24.75 31.28
N THR A 96 -5.90 -24.61 31.97
CA THR A 96 -6.14 -23.42 32.78
C THR A 96 -4.99 -23.30 33.79
N PRO A 97 -4.66 -22.09 34.27
CA PRO A 97 -3.68 -21.94 35.33
C PRO A 97 -3.96 -22.85 36.52
N GLU A 98 -5.21 -23.26 36.73
CA GLU A 98 -5.64 -24.24 37.75
C GLU A 98 -5.22 -25.67 37.42
N ASP A 99 -5.25 -26.09 36.14
CA ASP A 99 -4.77 -27.43 35.74
C ASP A 99 -3.24 -27.55 35.88
N ALA A 100 -2.52 -26.42 35.71
CA ALA A 100 -1.09 -26.36 35.91
C ALA A 100 -0.69 -26.43 37.40
N LEU A 101 -1.56 -25.97 38.30
CA LEU A 101 -1.36 -26.06 39.76
C LEU A 101 -1.71 -27.46 40.30
N ALA A 102 -2.65 -28.16 39.70
CA ALA A 102 -3.09 -29.49 40.10
C ALA A 102 -2.06 -30.58 39.77
N THR A 103 -1.14 -30.37 38.88
CA THR A 103 -0.11 -31.34 38.48
C THR A 103 1.19 -31.26 39.31
N GLY A 104 1.24 -30.54 40.43
CA GLY A 104 2.23 -30.68 41.54
C GLY A 104 3.71 -30.80 41.18
N ARG A 105 4.16 -30.35 40.02
CA ARG A 105 5.59 -30.31 39.67
C ARG A 105 6.12 -28.87 39.75
N GLY A 106 6.49 -28.51 40.98
CA GLY A 106 7.24 -27.31 41.28
C GLY A 106 8.68 -27.41 40.75
N GLY A 107 8.83 -27.18 39.46
CA GLY A 107 10.10 -26.85 38.84
C GLY A 107 10.01 -25.42 38.32
N GLY A 108 10.54 -24.47 39.09
CA GLY A 108 10.64 -23.07 38.70
C GLY A 108 11.43 -22.92 37.38
N SER A 109 10.73 -22.95 36.27
CA SER A 109 11.31 -22.50 35.00
C SER A 109 11.57 -21.00 35.11
N PRO A 110 12.81 -20.54 34.87
CA PRO A 110 13.08 -19.10 34.83
C PRO A 110 12.14 -18.46 33.81
N ALA A 111 11.29 -17.56 34.28
CA ALA A 111 10.46 -16.73 33.41
C ALA A 111 11.35 -16.06 32.37
N VAL A 112 11.18 -16.44 31.13
CA VAL A 112 11.82 -15.73 30.01
C VAL A 112 11.26 -14.32 30.04
N THR A 113 11.94 -13.41 30.69
CA THR A 113 11.61 -11.98 30.68
C THR A 113 11.71 -11.50 29.24
N GLY A 114 10.58 -11.30 28.62
CA GLY A 114 10.49 -10.62 27.32
C GLY A 114 11.12 -9.21 27.46
N PRO A 115 11.59 -8.61 26.37
CA PRO A 115 12.14 -7.26 26.41
C PRO A 115 11.12 -6.33 27.06
N ALA A 116 11.58 -5.49 28.00
CA ALA A 116 10.74 -4.48 28.66
C ALA A 116 10.02 -3.65 27.60
N GLY A 117 8.72 -3.43 27.81
CA GLY A 117 7.91 -2.59 26.91
C GLY A 117 8.48 -1.16 26.82
N PRO A 118 8.13 -0.40 25.78
CA PRO A 118 8.56 1.00 25.67
C PRO A 118 8.04 1.80 26.87
N SER A 119 8.83 2.80 27.30
CA SER A 119 8.40 3.69 28.37
C SER A 119 7.16 4.49 27.93
N PRO A 120 6.31 4.96 28.89
CA PRO A 120 5.16 5.81 28.56
C PRO A 120 5.55 7.05 27.74
N PHE A 121 6.70 7.63 28.02
CA PHE A 121 7.22 8.77 27.27
C PHE A 121 7.57 8.39 25.81
N ALA A 122 8.21 7.24 25.58
CA ALA A 122 8.50 6.77 24.24
C ALA A 122 7.23 6.50 23.43
N LEU A 123 6.16 6.01 24.07
CA LEU A 123 4.85 5.85 23.45
C LEU A 123 4.21 7.21 23.10
N LEU A 124 4.29 8.18 24.02
CA LEU A 124 3.78 9.53 23.76
C LEU A 124 4.47 10.18 22.56
N VAL A 125 5.81 10.11 22.49
CA VAL A 125 6.58 10.61 21.35
C VAL A 125 6.17 9.90 20.07
N THR A 126 6.00 8.56 20.10
CA THR A 126 5.59 7.79 18.93
C THR A 126 4.23 8.23 18.41
N TRP A 127 3.25 8.36 19.27
CA TRP A 127 1.91 8.83 18.88
C TRP A 127 1.93 10.29 18.45
N GLY A 128 2.76 11.12 19.08
CA GLY A 128 2.96 12.52 18.67
C GLY A 128 3.53 12.61 17.23
N VAL A 129 4.51 11.78 16.89
CA VAL A 129 5.07 11.72 15.54
C VAL A 129 4.04 11.22 14.53
N ILE A 130 3.33 10.14 14.84
CA ILE A 130 2.26 9.65 13.96
C ILE A 130 1.22 10.76 13.72
N ALA A 131 0.77 11.44 14.78
CA ALA A 131 -0.20 12.50 14.67
C ALA A 131 0.31 13.69 13.84
N LEU A 132 1.60 14.06 13.98
CA LEU A 132 2.23 15.10 13.16
C LEU A 132 2.20 14.74 11.68
N VAL A 133 2.62 13.51 11.33
CA VAL A 133 2.63 13.03 9.94
C VAL A 133 1.21 13.05 9.36
N PHE A 134 0.22 12.51 10.07
CA PHE A 134 -1.18 12.55 9.63
C PHE A 134 -1.72 13.98 9.49
N ALA A 135 -1.34 14.88 10.38
CA ALA A 135 -1.73 16.28 10.32
C ALA A 135 -1.14 16.98 9.09
N HIS A 136 0.15 16.79 8.82
CA HIS A 136 0.82 17.35 7.66
C HIS A 136 0.22 16.82 6.34
N TRP A 137 0.02 15.50 6.24
CA TRP A 137 -0.65 14.89 5.08
C TRP A 137 -2.09 15.41 4.91
N GLY A 138 -2.81 15.64 6.02
CA GLY A 138 -4.15 16.23 6.00
C GLY A 138 -4.16 17.64 5.43
N LEU A 139 -3.18 18.46 5.79
CA LEU A 139 -3.06 19.82 5.25
C LEU A 139 -2.75 19.84 3.76
N THR A 140 -1.90 18.92 3.29
CA THR A 140 -1.63 18.78 1.85
C THR A 140 -2.87 18.27 1.11
N THR A 141 -3.64 17.35 1.70
CA THR A 141 -4.90 16.87 1.12
C THR A 141 -5.94 17.98 1.01
N LYS A 142 -5.87 19.02 1.87
CA LYS A 142 -6.76 20.18 1.76
C LYS A 142 -6.65 20.87 0.41
N ASP A 143 -5.46 20.95 -0.18
CA ASP A 143 -5.29 21.53 -1.52
C ASP A 143 -6.12 20.77 -2.57
N ALA A 144 -6.16 19.44 -2.46
CA ALA A 144 -6.98 18.62 -3.36
C ALA A 144 -8.48 18.71 -3.03
N LEU A 145 -8.85 18.94 -1.78
CA LEU A 145 -10.25 19.22 -1.40
C LEU A 145 -10.75 20.54 -1.95
N ASP A 146 -9.88 21.57 -2.00
CA ASP A 146 -10.22 22.90 -2.50
C ASP A 146 -10.19 23.02 -4.03
N ARG A 147 -9.41 22.15 -4.71
CA ARG A 147 -9.17 22.28 -6.17
C ARG A 147 -9.66 21.10 -6.99
N GLY A 148 -10.01 19.98 -6.38
CA GLY A 148 -10.12 18.69 -7.03
C GLY A 148 -8.78 17.94 -7.06
N ILE A 149 -8.79 16.69 -7.51
CA ILE A 149 -7.56 15.94 -7.75
C ILE A 149 -6.79 16.62 -8.88
N PHE A 150 -5.59 17.11 -8.60
CA PHE A 150 -4.78 17.87 -9.57
C PHE A 150 -3.43 17.25 -9.90
N ASN A 151 -3.07 16.15 -9.23
CA ASN A 151 -1.78 15.48 -9.44
C ASN A 151 -1.69 14.86 -10.84
N PHE A 152 -0.54 15.04 -11.51
CA PHE A 152 -0.33 14.63 -12.91
C PHE A 152 -0.71 13.16 -13.18
N ASP A 153 -0.12 12.20 -12.45
CA ASP A 153 -0.40 10.77 -12.68
C ASP A 153 -1.87 10.42 -12.38
N SER A 154 -2.47 11.09 -11.39
CA SER A 154 -3.87 10.89 -11.03
C SER A 154 -4.81 11.32 -12.16
N LEU A 155 -4.55 12.49 -12.77
CA LEU A 155 -5.34 13.01 -13.90
C LEU A 155 -5.07 12.26 -15.19
N TRP A 156 -3.87 11.68 -15.33
CA TRP A 156 -3.45 11.03 -16.55
C TRP A 156 -3.98 9.62 -16.71
N TYR A 157 -3.78 8.72 -15.71
CA TYR A 157 -4.17 7.32 -15.86
C TYR A 157 -4.80 6.67 -14.63
N HIS A 158 -4.43 7.03 -13.40
CA HIS A 158 -4.97 6.35 -12.22
C HIS A 158 -6.49 6.52 -12.09
N MET A 159 -6.97 7.76 -12.12
CA MET A 159 -8.41 8.04 -11.98
C MET A 159 -9.19 7.74 -13.27
N PRO A 160 -8.68 8.01 -14.47
CA PRO A 160 -9.32 7.54 -15.69
C PRO A 160 -9.57 6.04 -15.69
N TYR A 161 -8.55 5.20 -15.37
CA TYR A 161 -8.75 3.75 -15.32
C TYR A 161 -9.78 3.32 -14.28
N ALA A 162 -9.73 3.93 -13.09
CA ALA A 162 -10.71 3.65 -12.05
C ALA A 162 -12.15 3.98 -12.50
N THR A 163 -12.32 5.11 -13.20
CA THR A 163 -13.64 5.54 -13.71
C THR A 163 -14.10 4.65 -14.86
N ASP A 164 -13.21 4.31 -15.79
CA ASP A 164 -13.51 3.43 -16.91
C ASP A 164 -13.91 2.02 -16.47
N MET A 165 -13.24 1.47 -15.42
CA MET A 165 -13.65 0.19 -14.82
C MET A 165 -15.08 0.24 -14.28
N VAL A 166 -15.48 1.35 -13.67
CA VAL A 166 -16.85 1.54 -13.16
C VAL A 166 -17.84 1.72 -14.32
N GLN A 167 -17.50 2.53 -15.31
CA GLN A 167 -18.40 2.79 -16.46
C GLN A 167 -18.57 1.56 -17.36
N SER A 168 -17.50 0.79 -17.59
CA SER A 168 -17.55 -0.44 -18.39
C SER A 168 -18.04 -1.66 -17.62
N HIS A 169 -18.13 -1.57 -16.29
CA HIS A 169 -18.41 -2.68 -15.37
C HIS A 169 -17.40 -3.84 -15.49
N SER A 170 -16.21 -3.57 -16.03
CA SER A 170 -15.19 -4.55 -16.37
C SER A 170 -13.79 -4.06 -16.04
N VAL A 171 -12.90 -5.02 -15.71
CA VAL A 171 -11.48 -4.78 -15.44
C VAL A 171 -10.54 -5.45 -16.46
N THR A 172 -11.13 -6.14 -17.46
CA THR A 172 -10.35 -6.88 -18.47
C THR A 172 -9.88 -5.99 -19.62
N GLY A 173 -10.56 -4.87 -19.87
CA GLY A 173 -10.26 -3.94 -20.94
C GLY A 173 -8.91 -3.24 -20.77
N LEU A 174 -8.29 -2.87 -21.90
CA LEU A 174 -7.20 -1.92 -21.90
C LEU A 174 -7.80 -0.51 -22.04
N HIS A 175 -7.52 0.35 -21.06
CA HIS A 175 -8.00 1.73 -21.06
C HIS A 175 -6.89 2.64 -21.58
N TYR A 176 -7.10 3.21 -22.77
CA TYR A 176 -6.09 4.01 -23.44
C TYR A 176 -6.27 5.49 -23.10
N THR A 177 -5.27 6.09 -22.48
CA THR A 177 -5.26 7.53 -22.13
C THR A 177 -4.19 8.31 -22.89
N GLU A 178 -3.38 7.63 -23.72
CA GLU A 178 -2.26 8.22 -24.45
C GLU A 178 -1.68 7.19 -25.43
N THR A 179 -0.66 7.55 -26.21
CA THR A 179 -0.12 6.69 -27.27
C THR A 179 1.38 6.36 -27.10
N VAL A 180 2.03 6.81 -26.02
CA VAL A 180 3.50 6.79 -25.94
C VAL A 180 4.04 5.83 -24.87
N PHE A 181 3.48 5.83 -23.66
CA PHE A 181 4.11 5.15 -22.51
C PHE A 181 3.62 3.74 -22.23
N THR A 182 2.58 3.27 -22.94
CA THR A 182 1.99 1.93 -22.73
C THR A 182 1.56 1.68 -21.27
N ASN A 183 1.08 2.72 -20.59
CA ASN A 183 0.66 2.68 -19.19
C ASN A 183 -0.56 1.77 -18.95
N TRP A 184 -1.38 1.50 -19.96
CA TRP A 184 -2.51 0.58 -19.89
C TRP A 184 -2.12 -0.88 -19.55
N PHE A 185 -0.84 -1.22 -19.65
CA PHE A 185 -0.30 -2.50 -19.20
C PHE A 185 0.22 -2.50 -17.77
N TYR A 186 0.19 -1.37 -17.06
CA TYR A 186 0.59 -1.34 -15.66
C TYR A 186 -0.35 -2.21 -14.82
N PRO A 187 0.14 -2.81 -13.72
CA PRO A 187 -0.71 -3.49 -12.74
C PRO A 187 -1.57 -2.47 -12.02
N GLN A 188 -2.85 -2.78 -11.78
CA GLN A 188 -3.91 -1.82 -11.44
C GLN A 188 -4.65 -2.15 -10.14
N ASN A 189 -4.00 -2.81 -9.16
CA ASN A 189 -4.64 -3.08 -7.85
C ASN A 189 -5.06 -1.80 -7.13
N SER A 190 -4.26 -0.73 -7.21
CA SER A 190 -4.57 0.56 -6.61
C SER A 190 -5.76 1.22 -7.30
N GLU A 191 -5.78 1.20 -8.63
CA GLU A 191 -6.85 1.75 -9.45
C GLU A 191 -8.19 1.03 -9.18
N LEU A 192 -8.13 -0.28 -8.95
CA LEU A 192 -9.31 -1.06 -8.57
C LEU A 192 -9.83 -0.70 -7.17
N LEU A 193 -8.97 -0.31 -6.23
CA LEU A 193 -9.41 0.23 -4.93
C LEU A 193 -10.07 1.60 -5.10
N HIS A 194 -9.53 2.49 -5.95
CA HIS A 194 -10.18 3.75 -6.32
C HIS A 194 -11.52 3.50 -7.01
N ALA A 195 -11.55 2.58 -7.99
CA ALA A 195 -12.76 2.17 -8.69
C ALA A 195 -13.84 1.63 -7.72
N THR A 196 -13.44 0.84 -6.71
CA THR A 196 -14.37 0.37 -5.67
C THR A 196 -14.95 1.55 -4.87
N GLY A 197 -14.14 2.55 -4.55
CA GLY A 197 -14.60 3.78 -3.92
C GLY A 197 -15.62 4.52 -4.78
N ILE A 198 -15.32 4.74 -6.06
CA ILE A 198 -16.23 5.39 -7.03
C ILE A 198 -17.51 4.57 -7.20
N LEU A 199 -17.39 3.25 -7.33
CA LEU A 199 -18.52 2.33 -7.48
C LEU A 199 -19.55 2.48 -6.36
N LEU A 200 -19.07 2.55 -5.10
CA LEU A 200 -19.94 2.59 -3.92
C LEU A 200 -20.49 3.99 -3.61
N THR A 201 -19.75 5.03 -3.99
CA THR A 201 -20.14 6.42 -3.66
C THR A 201 -20.61 7.23 -4.86
N HIS A 202 -20.44 6.71 -6.06
CA HIS A 202 -20.67 7.41 -7.33
C HIS A 202 -19.87 8.72 -7.45
N ARG A 203 -18.81 8.85 -6.66
CA ARG A 203 -17.91 10.02 -6.57
C ARG A 203 -16.50 9.55 -6.22
N ASP A 204 -15.52 10.38 -6.50
CA ASP A 204 -14.11 10.12 -6.27
C ASP A 204 -13.56 10.64 -4.94
N THR A 205 -14.41 11.20 -4.09
CA THR A 205 -14.01 11.82 -2.80
C THR A 205 -13.19 10.86 -1.92
N LEU A 206 -13.51 9.56 -1.93
CA LEU A 206 -12.74 8.56 -1.16
C LEU A 206 -11.31 8.39 -1.67
N SER A 207 -11.06 8.65 -2.95
CA SER A 207 -9.74 8.53 -3.55
C SER A 207 -8.73 9.50 -2.91
N LEU A 208 -9.18 10.66 -2.42
CA LEU A 208 -8.35 11.63 -1.71
C LEU A 208 -7.76 11.06 -0.41
N PHE A 209 -8.43 10.09 0.20
CA PHE A 209 -8.11 9.56 1.52
C PHE A 209 -7.51 8.15 1.50
N LEU A 210 -7.44 7.48 0.34
CA LEU A 210 -6.96 6.11 0.25
C LEU A 210 -5.53 5.96 0.79
N ASN A 211 -4.65 6.90 0.46
CA ASN A 211 -3.25 6.86 0.90
C ASN A 211 -3.08 7.00 2.42
N PHE A 212 -4.05 7.56 3.16
CA PHE A 212 -4.02 7.56 4.63
C PHE A 212 -4.13 6.15 5.22
N ALA A 213 -4.88 5.25 4.58
CA ALA A 213 -4.96 3.86 5.01
C ALA A 213 -3.60 3.16 4.85
N PHE A 214 -2.87 3.44 3.78
CA PHE A 214 -1.54 2.88 3.55
C PHE A 214 -0.45 3.56 4.39
N LEU A 215 -0.62 4.83 4.74
CA LEU A 215 0.19 5.52 5.74
C LEU A 215 0.05 4.84 7.12
N ALA A 216 -1.19 4.57 7.56
CA ALA A 216 -1.45 3.83 8.78
C ALA A 216 -0.86 2.41 8.73
N LEU A 217 -1.00 1.72 7.60
CA LEU A 217 -0.43 0.39 7.39
C LEU A 217 1.11 0.41 7.46
N SER A 218 1.76 1.46 6.95
CA SER A 218 3.21 1.64 7.02
C SER A 218 3.69 1.78 8.46
N PHE A 219 3.03 2.59 9.28
CA PHE A 219 3.33 2.72 10.70
C PHE A 219 3.06 1.43 11.48
N LEU A 220 1.95 0.75 11.19
CA LEU A 220 1.63 -0.53 11.81
C LEU A 220 2.69 -1.61 11.46
N ALA A 221 3.13 -1.65 10.21
CA ALA A 221 4.18 -2.56 9.77
C ALA A 221 5.53 -2.24 10.43
N ALA A 222 5.92 -0.95 10.48
CA ALA A 222 7.15 -0.50 11.16
C ALA A 222 7.12 -0.86 12.65
N TRP A 223 5.99 -0.63 13.33
CA TRP A 223 5.80 -1.07 14.72
C TRP A 223 5.97 -2.58 14.87
N CYS A 224 5.32 -3.37 14.00
CA CYS A 224 5.40 -4.84 14.03
C CYS A 224 6.81 -5.37 13.74
N ILE A 225 7.65 -4.67 12.96
CA ILE A 225 9.06 -5.02 12.75
C ILE A 225 9.87 -4.80 14.02
N GLY A 226 9.68 -3.67 14.71
CA GLY A 226 10.46 -3.28 15.89
C GLY A 226 10.01 -3.93 17.21
N ARG A 227 8.68 -4.16 17.34
CA ARG A 227 8.05 -4.69 18.58
C ARG A 227 8.72 -5.94 19.14
N PRO A 228 9.04 -6.98 18.35
CA PRO A 228 9.66 -8.19 18.88
C PRO A 228 11.04 -7.97 19.51
N TYR A 229 11.65 -6.80 19.30
CA TYR A 229 12.96 -6.41 19.83
C TYR A 229 12.87 -5.31 20.90
N GLY A 230 11.66 -4.93 21.34
CA GLY A 230 11.43 -3.80 22.25
C GLY A 230 11.67 -2.42 21.62
N ARG A 231 11.75 -2.34 20.28
CA ARG A 231 12.16 -1.13 19.54
C ARG A 231 11.09 -0.57 18.60
N GLY A 232 9.81 -0.95 18.82
CA GLY A 232 8.70 -0.51 17.99
C GLY A 232 8.59 1.01 17.86
N HIS A 233 8.81 1.75 18.94
CA HIS A 233 8.83 3.21 18.94
C HIS A 233 9.92 3.79 18.03
N LEU A 234 11.12 3.24 18.02
CA LEU A 234 12.22 3.71 17.17
C LEU A 234 11.98 3.40 15.71
N THR A 235 11.43 2.22 15.38
CA THR A 235 11.12 1.85 13.99
C THR A 235 9.98 2.68 13.41
N VAL A 236 9.02 3.10 14.22
CA VAL A 236 7.95 4.03 13.80
C VAL A 236 8.52 5.42 13.51
N VAL A 237 9.35 5.99 14.40
CA VAL A 237 9.97 7.30 14.17
C VAL A 237 10.94 7.24 12.98
N ALA A 238 11.66 6.14 12.81
CA ALA A 238 12.51 5.92 11.64
C ALA A 238 11.69 5.87 10.34
N ALA A 239 10.51 5.23 10.35
CA ALA A 239 9.60 5.25 9.21
C ALA A 239 9.10 6.68 8.92
N ALA A 240 8.76 7.46 9.94
CA ALA A 240 8.29 8.84 9.80
C ALA A 240 9.29 9.72 9.04
N VAL A 241 10.59 9.56 9.26
CA VAL A 241 11.64 10.32 8.53
C VAL A 241 11.50 10.16 7.01
N VAL A 242 11.11 8.98 6.54
CA VAL A 242 10.92 8.71 5.10
C VAL A 242 9.51 9.13 4.66
N LEU A 243 8.49 8.87 5.48
CA LEU A 243 7.09 9.18 5.15
C LEU A 243 6.81 10.70 5.13
N GLU A 244 7.65 11.49 5.80
CA GLU A 244 7.63 12.97 5.76
C GLU A 244 8.57 13.58 4.72
N CYS A 245 9.26 12.78 3.90
CA CYS A 245 10.06 13.35 2.84
C CYS A 245 9.17 14.06 1.79
N HIS A 246 9.66 15.19 1.27
CA HIS A 246 8.91 16.07 0.37
C HIS A 246 8.31 15.33 -0.83
N THR A 247 9.04 14.37 -1.41
CA THR A 247 8.54 13.59 -2.55
C THR A 247 7.28 12.78 -2.24
N LEU A 248 7.05 12.38 -0.98
CA LEU A 248 5.82 11.72 -0.57
C LEU A 248 4.75 12.71 -0.12
N VAL A 249 5.10 13.67 0.74
CA VAL A 249 4.16 14.62 1.33
C VAL A 249 3.47 15.49 0.27
N VAL A 250 4.18 15.87 -0.80
CA VAL A 250 3.60 16.71 -1.86
C VAL A 250 2.84 15.89 -2.90
N ARG A 251 3.13 14.59 -3.03
CA ARG A 251 2.65 13.81 -4.16
C ARG A 251 1.60 12.75 -3.84
N GLU A 252 1.56 12.24 -2.61
CA GLU A 252 0.67 11.14 -2.23
C GLU A 252 -0.64 11.60 -1.58
N PRO A 253 -0.66 12.61 -0.66
CA PRO A 253 -1.89 13.08 -0.05
C PRO A 253 -2.82 13.73 -1.07
N GLY A 254 -4.10 13.41 -1.01
CA GLY A 254 -5.10 13.95 -1.93
C GLY A 254 -4.97 13.48 -3.39
N ALA A 255 -4.10 12.50 -3.65
CA ALA A 255 -3.82 11.97 -4.98
C ALA A 255 -4.12 10.48 -5.09
N ALA A 256 -4.38 10.00 -6.30
CA ALA A 256 -4.59 8.58 -6.59
C ALA A 256 -3.26 7.87 -6.95
N LYS A 257 -2.18 8.19 -6.25
CA LYS A 257 -0.87 7.56 -6.48
C LYS A 257 -0.72 6.25 -5.73
N ASN A 258 0.17 5.40 -6.21
CA ASN A 258 0.35 4.05 -5.71
C ASN A 258 1.77 3.74 -5.18
N ASP A 259 2.64 4.75 -5.05
CA ASP A 259 4.00 4.56 -4.54
C ASP A 259 4.00 4.11 -3.08
N LEU A 260 3.22 4.79 -2.24
CA LEU A 260 3.06 4.43 -0.84
C LEU A 260 2.34 3.09 -0.66
N VAL A 261 1.36 2.79 -1.51
CA VAL A 261 0.62 1.51 -1.48
C VAL A 261 1.58 0.34 -1.61
N ALA A 262 2.44 0.35 -2.62
CA ALA A 262 3.43 -0.69 -2.84
C ALA A 262 4.45 -0.77 -1.69
N ALA A 263 4.93 0.39 -1.19
CA ALA A 263 5.89 0.44 -0.08
C ALA A 263 5.32 -0.13 1.22
N ALA A 264 4.08 0.24 1.57
CA ALA A 264 3.38 -0.25 2.77
C ALA A 264 3.18 -1.77 2.73
N LEU A 265 2.78 -2.32 1.58
CA LEU A 265 2.56 -3.75 1.39
C LEU A 265 3.87 -4.55 1.48
N LEU A 266 4.98 -4.07 0.89
CA LEU A 266 6.29 -4.71 1.03
C LEU A 266 6.82 -4.65 2.46
N LEU A 267 6.64 -3.51 3.15
CA LEU A 267 7.01 -3.39 4.56
C LEU A 267 6.17 -4.32 5.44
N ALA A 268 4.87 -4.47 5.14
CA ALA A 268 3.97 -5.40 5.82
C ALA A 268 4.39 -6.86 5.64
N ALA A 269 4.85 -7.24 4.44
CA ALA A 269 5.37 -8.58 4.18
C ALA A 269 6.57 -8.90 5.09
N VAL A 270 7.54 -7.98 5.19
CA VAL A 270 8.69 -8.13 6.10
C VAL A 270 8.22 -8.20 7.56
N ALA A 271 7.27 -7.35 7.97
CA ALA A 271 6.74 -7.34 9.33
C ALA A 271 6.06 -8.67 9.70
N ILE A 272 5.30 -9.26 8.79
CA ILE A 272 4.65 -10.57 8.98
C ILE A 272 5.71 -11.67 9.12
N LEU A 273 6.74 -11.68 8.27
CA LEU A 273 7.84 -12.66 8.37
C LEU A 273 8.57 -12.56 9.70
N VAL A 274 8.89 -11.35 10.19
CA VAL A 274 9.57 -11.11 11.47
C VAL A 274 8.76 -11.68 12.63
N ASN A 275 7.45 -11.47 12.66
CA ASN A 275 6.58 -11.97 13.73
C ASN A 275 6.33 -13.48 13.61
N GLY A 276 6.12 -14.02 12.40
CA GLY A 276 5.85 -15.45 12.16
C GLY A 276 6.96 -16.36 12.61
N MET A 277 8.22 -16.00 12.38
CA MET A 277 9.36 -16.84 12.79
C MET A 277 9.62 -16.82 14.30
N ARG A 278 9.19 -15.81 15.02
CA ARG A 278 9.31 -15.78 16.49
C ARG A 278 8.27 -16.64 17.18
N VAL A 279 7.03 -16.59 16.72
CA VAL A 279 5.96 -17.47 17.22
C VAL A 279 6.39 -18.95 17.08
N SER A 280 6.98 -19.33 15.95
CA SER A 280 7.43 -20.70 15.71
C SER A 280 8.65 -21.12 16.60
N ARG A 281 9.49 -20.19 17.03
CA ARG A 281 10.62 -20.49 17.95
C ARG A 281 10.16 -20.65 19.40
N GLY A 282 9.21 -19.87 19.87
CA GLY A 282 8.62 -20.00 21.20
C GLY A 282 7.97 -21.37 21.40
N TRP A 283 7.30 -21.89 20.39
CA TRP A 283 6.67 -23.22 20.43
C TRP A 283 7.67 -24.37 20.48
N ARG A 284 8.83 -24.27 19.82
CA ARG A 284 9.89 -25.29 19.89
C ARG A 284 10.62 -25.27 21.22
N GLY A 285 10.66 -24.13 21.92
CA GLY A 285 11.25 -24.00 23.25
C GLY A 285 10.41 -24.61 24.38
N ALA A 286 9.08 -24.60 24.21
CA ALA A 286 8.15 -25.16 25.20
C ALA A 286 7.93 -26.68 25.05
N GLY A 287 8.17 -27.27 23.87
CA GLY A 287 8.00 -28.70 23.59
C GLY A 287 9.29 -29.53 23.58
N GLY A 288 10.42 -28.88 23.68
CA GLY A 288 11.75 -29.53 23.72
C GLY A 288 12.25 -29.63 25.14
N SER A 289 11.76 -30.57 25.93
CA SER A 289 12.60 -31.05 27.06
C SER A 289 13.90 -31.52 26.41
N ARG A 290 14.97 -30.83 26.74
CA ARG A 290 16.32 -31.31 26.47
C ARG A 290 16.33 -32.78 26.92
N THR A 291 16.41 -33.73 25.97
CA THR A 291 17.00 -35.01 26.26
C THR A 291 18.34 -34.65 26.80
N ALA A 292 18.46 -34.82 28.09
CA ALA A 292 19.74 -34.67 28.83
C ALA A 292 20.75 -35.49 28.02
N ARG A 293 21.71 -34.83 27.41
CA ARG A 293 22.97 -35.50 27.04
C ARG A 293 23.45 -36.12 28.30
N GLY A 294 23.54 -37.45 28.28
CA GLY A 294 23.97 -38.24 29.40
C GLY A 294 25.16 -37.64 30.08
N LEU A 295 24.95 -37.17 31.29
CA LEU A 295 25.99 -37.14 32.28
C LEU A 295 26.39 -38.61 32.49
N PRO A 296 27.66 -38.96 32.50
CA PRO A 296 28.10 -40.31 32.86
C PRO A 296 27.48 -40.65 34.18
N ALA A 297 26.83 -41.82 34.25
CA ALA A 297 26.26 -42.35 35.49
C ALA A 297 27.36 -42.36 36.56
N GLY A 298 27.11 -41.60 37.62
CA GLY A 298 27.97 -41.69 38.84
C GLY A 298 27.89 -43.13 39.38
N PRO A 299 28.92 -43.58 40.10
CA PRO A 299 28.96 -44.93 40.66
C PRO A 299 27.76 -45.15 41.59
N PRO A 300 27.14 -46.39 41.55
CA PRO A 300 25.98 -46.72 42.35
C PRO A 300 26.31 -46.61 43.85
N ALA A 301 25.37 -46.07 44.60
CA ALA A 301 25.50 -45.99 46.06
C ALA A 301 25.64 -47.42 46.67
N PRO A 302 26.53 -47.68 47.64
CA PRO A 302 26.74 -49.00 48.24
C PRO A 302 25.47 -49.37 49.02
N GLY A 303 24.85 -50.54 48.65
CA GLY A 303 23.72 -51.11 49.37
C GLY A 303 22.48 -51.59 48.56
N GLN A 304 22.47 -51.54 47.28
CA GLN A 304 21.33 -52.12 46.51
C GLN A 304 21.70 -53.53 45.97
N ASP A 305 20.93 -54.50 46.42
CA ASP A 305 21.00 -55.89 45.99
C ASP A 305 20.54 -56.07 44.52
N PRO A 306 21.34 -56.70 43.65
CA PRO A 306 21.01 -56.81 42.22
C PRO A 306 19.97 -57.89 41.89
N ARG A 307 19.29 -58.55 42.87
CA ARG A 307 18.42 -59.72 42.65
C ARG A 307 16.95 -59.53 42.89
N ALA A 308 16.44 -58.28 42.92
CA ALA A 308 15.04 -58.04 43.08
C ALA A 308 14.33 -57.81 41.74
N ASP A 309 13.52 -58.76 41.34
CA ASP A 309 12.31 -58.81 40.55
C ASP A 309 12.37 -58.48 39.01
N PRO A 310 12.31 -59.48 38.12
CA PRO A 310 12.21 -59.28 36.66
C PRO A 310 10.83 -58.87 36.16
N GLN A 311 9.79 -58.70 36.99
CA GLN A 311 8.40 -58.45 36.58
C GLN A 311 8.02 -56.97 36.47
N ALA A 312 8.89 -56.03 36.80
CA ALA A 312 8.60 -54.57 36.73
C ALA A 312 8.86 -53.95 35.34
N LEU A 313 9.29 -54.71 34.32
CA LEU A 313 9.66 -54.19 32.97
C LEU A 313 8.57 -54.41 31.88
N ALA A 314 7.37 -54.88 32.25
CA ALA A 314 6.27 -55.08 31.30
C ALA A 314 5.19 -53.99 31.40
N GLY A 315 5.54 -52.78 31.73
CA GLY A 315 4.68 -51.59 31.65
C GLY A 315 4.69 -51.08 30.22
N GLY A 316 3.74 -51.57 29.36
CA GLY A 316 3.59 -51.16 27.99
C GLY A 316 3.41 -49.65 27.82
N GLY A 317 4.47 -48.96 27.42
CA GLY A 317 4.35 -47.63 26.87
C GLY A 317 3.54 -47.71 25.57
N SER A 318 2.26 -47.31 25.59
CA SER A 318 1.47 -47.07 24.40
C SER A 318 2.27 -46.19 23.45
N PRO A 319 2.43 -46.53 22.17
CA PRO A 319 3.08 -45.66 21.23
C PRO A 319 2.24 -44.39 21.18
N ALA A 320 2.85 -43.24 21.55
CA ALA A 320 2.23 -41.94 21.40
C ALA A 320 1.72 -41.86 19.95
N ALA A 321 0.40 -41.82 19.83
CA ALA A 321 -0.26 -41.66 18.54
C ALA A 321 0.35 -40.40 17.91
N THR A 322 1.18 -40.61 16.90
CA THR A 322 1.61 -39.56 15.98
C THR A 322 0.39 -39.18 15.17
N GLY A 323 -0.44 -38.32 15.75
CA GLY A 323 -1.50 -37.64 15.02
C GLY A 323 -0.86 -36.93 13.83
N PRO A 324 -1.54 -36.82 12.68
CA PRO A 324 -1.00 -36.20 11.49
C PRO A 324 -0.48 -34.81 11.89
N ALA A 325 0.81 -34.59 11.64
CA ALA A 325 1.46 -33.30 11.95
C ALA A 325 0.63 -32.22 11.28
N GLY A 326 -0.13 -31.45 12.07
CA GLY A 326 -0.91 -30.32 11.60
C GLY A 326 -0.03 -29.37 10.79
N PRO A 327 -0.60 -28.59 9.85
CA PRO A 327 0.16 -27.72 8.96
C PRO A 327 1.16 -26.90 9.78
N THR A 328 2.41 -26.91 9.31
CA THR A 328 3.55 -26.31 10.02
C THR A 328 3.17 -24.90 10.47
N SER A 329 3.39 -24.57 11.72
CA SER A 329 3.01 -23.30 12.37
C SER A 329 3.45 -22.02 11.61
N LEU A 330 4.29 -22.16 10.59
CA LEU A 330 4.83 -21.08 9.74
C LEU A 330 4.13 -20.94 8.38
N ALA A 331 3.30 -21.87 7.94
CA ALA A 331 2.70 -21.87 6.60
C ALA A 331 1.81 -20.64 6.37
N TRP A 332 0.90 -20.34 7.27
CA TRP A 332 -0.01 -19.21 7.14
C TRP A 332 0.66 -17.84 7.24
N PRO A 333 1.63 -17.59 8.13
CA PRO A 333 2.46 -16.39 8.07
C PRO A 333 3.20 -16.21 6.75
N LEU A 334 3.73 -17.30 6.16
CA LEU A 334 4.35 -17.26 4.83
C LEU A 334 3.34 -16.89 3.75
N ALA A 335 2.15 -17.51 3.79
CA ALA A 335 1.07 -17.21 2.86
C ALA A 335 0.63 -15.73 2.96
N ALA A 336 0.44 -15.21 4.17
CA ALA A 336 0.04 -13.82 4.36
C ALA A 336 1.13 -12.82 3.92
N ALA A 337 2.41 -13.14 4.16
CA ALA A 337 3.52 -12.31 3.70
C ALA A 337 3.70 -12.39 2.19
N GLY A 338 3.54 -13.58 1.59
CA GLY A 338 3.51 -13.77 0.14
C GLY A 338 2.37 -12.99 -0.50
N LEU A 339 1.17 -13.05 0.09
CA LEU A 339 0.00 -12.28 -0.37
C LEU A 339 0.29 -10.76 -0.36
N ALA A 340 0.84 -10.22 0.73
CA ALA A 340 1.22 -8.81 0.81
C ALA A 340 2.24 -8.42 -0.28
N THR A 341 3.23 -9.30 -0.56
CA THR A 341 4.21 -9.09 -1.62
C THR A 341 3.55 -9.11 -3.00
N GLY A 342 2.63 -10.06 -3.24
CA GLY A 342 1.87 -10.13 -4.48
C GLY A 342 1.00 -8.90 -4.70
N LEU A 343 0.28 -8.46 -3.68
CA LEU A 343 -0.50 -7.21 -3.74
C LEU A 343 0.37 -6.01 -4.13
N ALA A 344 1.60 -5.90 -3.61
CA ALA A 344 2.54 -4.85 -4.00
C ALA A 344 2.94 -4.94 -5.48
N VAL A 345 3.21 -6.14 -5.97
CA VAL A 345 3.54 -6.41 -7.39
C VAL A 345 2.36 -6.12 -8.30
N GLY A 346 1.13 -6.48 -7.87
CA GLY A 346 -0.11 -6.15 -8.58
C GLY A 346 -0.50 -4.66 -8.50
N THR A 347 0.19 -3.89 -7.66
CA THR A 347 0.01 -2.43 -7.57
C THR A 347 1.02 -1.68 -8.42
N LYS A 348 2.29 -2.12 -8.44
CA LYS A 348 3.36 -1.39 -9.10
C LYS A 348 4.47 -2.31 -9.60
N SER A 349 4.83 -2.20 -10.88
CA SER A 349 5.84 -3.04 -11.50
C SER A 349 7.25 -2.86 -10.89
N THR A 350 7.57 -1.69 -10.35
CA THR A 350 8.84 -1.44 -9.66
C THR A 350 9.01 -2.27 -8.37
N ALA A 351 7.92 -2.81 -7.80
CA ALA A 351 7.94 -3.71 -6.65
C ALA A 351 8.52 -5.10 -6.99
N VAL A 352 8.56 -5.50 -8.27
CA VAL A 352 9.00 -6.83 -8.73
C VAL A 352 10.42 -7.15 -8.25
N ALA A 353 11.35 -6.21 -8.31
CA ALA A 353 12.73 -6.43 -7.89
C ALA A 353 12.83 -6.80 -6.39
N MET A 354 12.15 -6.03 -5.51
CA MET A 354 12.11 -6.35 -4.08
C MET A 354 11.34 -7.65 -3.80
N ALA A 355 10.26 -7.92 -4.53
CA ALA A 355 9.50 -9.16 -4.41
C ALA A 355 10.35 -10.38 -4.76
N ALA A 356 11.16 -10.30 -5.82
CA ALA A 356 12.11 -11.35 -6.19
C ALA A 356 13.17 -11.57 -5.11
N ALA A 357 13.74 -10.50 -4.56
CA ALA A 357 14.70 -10.58 -3.45
C ALA A 357 14.08 -11.19 -2.18
N LEU A 358 12.84 -10.81 -1.82
CA LEU A 358 12.11 -11.40 -0.70
C LEU A 358 11.82 -12.89 -0.94
N THR A 359 11.43 -13.27 -2.14
CA THR A 359 11.19 -14.67 -2.52
C THR A 359 12.46 -15.50 -2.36
N LEU A 360 13.59 -15.00 -2.88
CA LEU A 360 14.89 -15.65 -2.72
C LEU A 360 15.25 -15.79 -1.23
N ALA A 361 15.09 -14.72 -0.44
CA ALA A 361 15.37 -14.74 0.98
C ALA A 361 14.54 -15.79 1.73
N VAL A 362 13.25 -15.89 1.45
CA VAL A 362 12.33 -16.87 2.06
C VAL A 362 12.74 -18.30 1.71
N VAL A 363 13.09 -18.58 0.45
CA VAL A 363 13.50 -19.90 -0.01
C VAL A 363 14.86 -20.31 0.59
N VAL A 364 15.83 -19.39 0.63
CA VAL A 364 17.16 -19.66 1.21
C VAL A 364 17.10 -19.86 2.71
N LEU A 365 16.22 -19.14 3.41
CA LEU A 365 16.02 -19.31 4.86
C LEU A 365 15.33 -20.63 5.23
N ALA A 366 14.65 -21.25 4.29
CA ALA A 366 13.96 -22.52 4.50
C ALA A 366 14.95 -23.69 4.70
N PRO A 367 14.59 -24.66 5.55
CA PRO A 367 15.33 -25.92 5.61
C PRO A 367 15.42 -26.59 4.22
N THR A 368 16.56 -27.17 3.88
CA THR A 368 16.81 -27.75 2.55
C THR A 368 15.72 -28.71 2.08
N GLY A 369 15.24 -29.59 2.96
CA GLY A 369 14.16 -30.56 2.64
C GLY A 369 12.76 -29.94 2.52
N ARG A 370 12.58 -28.63 2.81
CA ARG A 370 11.25 -27.95 2.76
C ARG A 370 11.23 -26.73 1.85
N ARG A 371 12.26 -26.48 1.07
CA ARG A 371 12.36 -25.28 0.23
C ARG A 371 11.20 -25.14 -0.76
N TRP A 372 10.83 -26.23 -1.42
CA TRP A 372 9.71 -26.26 -2.36
C TRP A 372 8.36 -25.98 -1.67
N ALA A 373 8.11 -26.61 -0.52
CA ALA A 373 6.89 -26.34 0.24
C ALA A 373 6.84 -24.88 0.74
N THR A 374 7.98 -24.33 1.19
CA THR A 374 8.08 -22.92 1.60
C THR A 374 7.86 -21.98 0.41
N PHE A 375 8.46 -22.31 -0.76
CA PHE A 375 8.24 -21.56 -1.97
C PHE A 375 6.75 -21.57 -2.36
N ALA A 376 6.10 -22.71 -2.35
CA ALA A 376 4.68 -22.83 -2.70
C ALA A 376 3.78 -22.02 -1.75
N TRP A 377 4.00 -22.13 -0.44
CA TRP A 377 3.25 -21.36 0.56
C TRP A 377 3.47 -19.85 0.47
N TRP A 378 4.55 -19.42 -0.10
CA TRP A 378 4.86 -18.02 -0.37
C TRP A 378 4.35 -17.57 -1.75
N PHE A 379 4.73 -18.30 -2.80
CA PHE A 379 4.57 -17.88 -4.19
C PHE A 379 3.11 -17.97 -4.67
N ILE A 380 2.36 -19.02 -4.26
CA ILE A 380 0.96 -19.14 -4.66
C ILE A 380 0.13 -17.97 -4.15
N PRO A 381 0.17 -17.57 -2.86
CA PRO A 381 -0.52 -16.37 -2.41
C PRO A 381 0.00 -15.08 -3.06
N ALA A 382 1.30 -14.99 -3.35
CA ALA A 382 1.86 -13.85 -4.09
C ALA A 382 1.28 -13.77 -5.51
N LEU A 383 1.19 -14.90 -6.19
CA LEU A 383 0.57 -14.96 -7.52
C LEU A 383 -0.92 -14.58 -7.47
N LEU A 384 -1.65 -15.05 -6.47
CA LEU A 384 -3.05 -14.68 -6.27
C LEU A 384 -3.25 -13.20 -5.92
N GLY A 385 -2.28 -12.57 -5.26
CA GLY A 385 -2.36 -11.14 -4.91
C GLY A 385 -1.98 -10.17 -6.03
N GLY A 386 -1.20 -10.63 -7.03
CA GLY A 386 -0.70 -9.69 -8.05
C GLY A 386 -0.66 -10.25 -9.47
N GLY A 387 -0.94 -11.53 -9.67
CA GLY A 387 -0.77 -12.19 -10.97
C GLY A 387 -1.83 -11.82 -12.01
N TYR A 388 -2.98 -11.33 -11.59
CA TYR A 388 -4.11 -11.02 -12.47
C TYR A 388 -3.72 -10.12 -13.66
N TRP A 389 -3.08 -8.99 -13.39
CA TRP A 389 -2.70 -8.00 -14.41
C TRP A 389 -1.65 -8.53 -15.38
N TYR A 390 -0.73 -9.34 -14.90
CA TYR A 390 0.29 -9.98 -15.72
C TYR A 390 -0.31 -11.08 -16.61
N LEU A 391 -1.32 -11.81 -16.11
CA LEU A 391 -2.08 -12.78 -16.90
C LEU A 391 -2.91 -12.06 -17.98
N ARG A 392 -3.59 -10.96 -17.65
CA ARG A 392 -4.30 -10.11 -18.62
C ARG A 392 -3.34 -9.66 -19.74
N ASN A 393 -2.17 -9.16 -19.37
CA ASN A 393 -1.18 -8.69 -20.34
C ASN A 393 -0.65 -9.86 -21.21
N LEU A 394 -0.43 -11.03 -20.62
CA LEU A 394 -0.02 -12.23 -21.36
C LEU A 394 -1.08 -12.63 -22.40
N ILE A 395 -2.37 -12.58 -22.05
CA ILE A 395 -3.47 -12.91 -22.96
C ILE A 395 -3.55 -11.89 -24.10
N VAL A 396 -3.43 -10.59 -23.80
CA VAL A 396 -3.62 -9.52 -24.79
C VAL A 396 -2.39 -9.27 -25.66
N ALA A 397 -1.20 -9.23 -25.04
CA ALA A 397 0.05 -8.87 -25.72
C ALA A 397 0.96 -10.05 -26.01
N GLY A 398 0.67 -11.24 -25.48
CA GLY A 398 1.59 -12.39 -25.57
C GLY A 398 2.79 -12.26 -24.63
N ASN A 399 2.80 -11.28 -23.74
CA ASN A 399 3.90 -10.96 -22.84
C ASN A 399 3.34 -10.45 -21.51
N PRO A 400 3.71 -10.99 -20.35
CA PRO A 400 3.21 -10.52 -19.06
C PRO A 400 3.73 -9.11 -18.69
N LEU A 401 4.85 -8.69 -19.29
CA LEU A 401 5.47 -7.37 -19.11
C LEU A 401 5.73 -6.74 -20.48
N PRO A 402 4.70 -6.21 -21.18
CA PRO A 402 4.84 -5.73 -22.55
C PRO A 402 5.82 -4.55 -22.74
N GLN A 403 6.22 -3.90 -21.64
CA GLN A 403 7.29 -2.90 -21.66
C GLN A 403 8.69 -3.51 -21.85
N ALA A 404 8.86 -4.80 -21.51
CA ALA A 404 10.09 -5.55 -21.73
C ALA A 404 10.04 -6.16 -23.13
N THR A 405 10.88 -5.66 -24.03
CA THR A 405 10.92 -6.09 -25.44
C THR A 405 11.82 -7.32 -25.67
N SER A 406 12.69 -7.63 -24.70
CA SER A 406 13.59 -8.78 -24.78
C SER A 406 14.04 -9.27 -23.41
N ILE A 407 14.43 -10.54 -23.33
CA ILE A 407 15.15 -11.12 -22.19
C ILE A 407 16.45 -11.72 -22.74
N GLY A 408 17.55 -11.02 -22.55
CA GLY A 408 18.83 -11.38 -23.17
C GLY A 408 18.69 -11.38 -24.70
N PRO A 409 19.04 -12.48 -25.40
CA PRO A 409 18.94 -12.57 -26.86
C PRO A 409 17.52 -12.90 -27.37
N ILE A 410 16.57 -13.16 -26.48
CA ILE A 410 15.20 -13.59 -26.85
C ILE A 410 14.32 -12.35 -26.95
N SER A 411 13.80 -12.08 -28.17
CA SER A 411 12.77 -11.05 -28.38
C SER A 411 11.41 -11.54 -27.85
N LEU A 412 10.72 -10.66 -27.15
CA LEU A 412 9.38 -10.92 -26.63
C LEU A 412 8.33 -10.19 -27.46
N PRO A 413 7.10 -10.74 -27.59
CA PRO A 413 5.98 -9.99 -28.14
C PRO A 413 5.80 -8.66 -27.37
N HIS A 414 5.66 -7.56 -28.09
CA HIS A 414 5.46 -6.23 -27.49
C HIS A 414 4.64 -5.36 -28.42
N PRO A 415 3.93 -4.35 -27.89
CA PRO A 415 3.18 -3.42 -28.71
C PRO A 415 4.10 -2.65 -29.65
N GLU A 416 3.74 -2.60 -30.91
CA GLU A 416 4.43 -1.73 -31.87
C GLU A 416 4.19 -0.26 -31.50
N ARG A 417 5.26 0.51 -31.41
CA ARG A 417 5.21 1.96 -31.14
C ARG A 417 5.60 2.70 -32.40
N LEU A 418 4.67 3.46 -32.94
CA LEU A 418 4.94 4.36 -34.07
C LEU A 418 5.63 5.65 -33.64
N GLN A 419 5.53 5.98 -32.36
CA GLN A 419 6.25 7.11 -31.75
C GLN A 419 7.18 6.57 -30.68
N GLU A 420 8.43 6.99 -30.70
CA GLU A 420 9.36 6.70 -29.64
C GLU A 420 9.00 7.55 -28.41
N GLY A 421 8.89 6.90 -27.27
CA GLY A 421 8.70 7.58 -25.99
C GLY A 421 9.98 8.28 -25.53
N ARG A 422 9.93 8.91 -24.38
CA ARG A 422 11.14 9.48 -23.74
C ARG A 422 12.23 8.40 -23.64
N PRO A 423 13.51 8.76 -23.90
CA PRO A 423 14.62 7.85 -23.68
C PRO A 423 14.59 7.29 -22.25
N ASN A 424 14.74 5.98 -22.14
CA ASN A 424 14.65 5.24 -20.87
C ASN A 424 16.02 5.14 -20.20
N PHE A 425 16.65 6.30 -19.90
CA PHE A 425 17.92 6.31 -19.19
C PHE A 425 17.72 5.94 -17.71
N ASN A 426 18.75 5.31 -17.16
CA ASN A 426 18.87 5.04 -15.74
C ASN A 426 20.04 5.85 -15.14
N ILE A 427 20.15 5.85 -13.82
CA ILE A 427 21.19 6.61 -13.11
C ILE A 427 22.60 6.17 -13.52
N VAL A 428 22.78 4.87 -13.84
CA VAL A 428 24.10 4.32 -14.23
C VAL A 428 24.61 4.96 -15.53
N HIS A 429 23.71 5.30 -16.45
CA HIS A 429 24.07 5.98 -17.70
C HIS A 429 24.86 7.27 -17.43
N TYR A 430 24.53 7.98 -16.36
CA TYR A 430 25.17 9.24 -15.96
C TYR A 430 26.13 9.09 -14.78
N ALA A 431 26.60 7.88 -14.46
CA ALA A 431 27.40 7.65 -13.25
C ALA A 431 28.66 8.50 -13.17
N THR A 432 29.26 8.81 -14.32
CA THR A 432 30.50 9.61 -14.43
C THR A 432 30.28 11.05 -14.92
N ASP A 433 29.03 11.42 -15.24
CA ASP A 433 28.72 12.76 -15.72
C ASP A 433 28.53 13.74 -14.56
N THR A 434 29.57 14.47 -14.19
CA THR A 434 29.54 15.45 -13.11
C THR A 434 28.61 16.63 -13.37
N GLY A 435 28.34 16.96 -14.65
CA GLY A 435 27.40 18.02 -15.03
C GLY A 435 25.96 17.61 -14.68
N VAL A 436 25.57 16.38 -15.06
CA VAL A 436 24.25 15.83 -14.73
C VAL A 436 24.08 15.69 -13.21
N TRP A 437 25.12 15.22 -12.50
CA TRP A 437 25.07 15.13 -11.03
C TRP A 437 24.78 16.48 -10.39
N ARG A 438 25.49 17.54 -10.79
CA ARG A 438 25.36 18.87 -10.20
C ARG A 438 24.06 19.58 -10.55
N HIS A 439 23.56 19.42 -11.78
CA HIS A 439 22.40 20.18 -12.26
C HIS A 439 21.07 19.45 -12.12
N TYR A 440 21.07 18.12 -12.01
CA TYR A 440 19.83 17.32 -11.96
C TYR A 440 19.74 16.41 -10.73
N PHE A 441 20.79 15.62 -10.44
CA PHE A 441 20.68 14.62 -9.37
C PHE A 441 20.77 15.24 -7.98
N GLU A 442 21.74 16.09 -7.71
CA GLU A 442 21.87 16.75 -6.41
C GLU A 442 20.66 17.66 -6.11
N PRO A 443 20.20 18.54 -7.02
CA PRO A 443 18.97 19.31 -6.82
C PRO A 443 17.74 18.43 -6.64
N GLY A 444 17.60 17.35 -7.42
CA GLY A 444 16.50 16.40 -7.31
C GLY A 444 16.47 15.66 -5.97
N LEU A 445 17.64 15.23 -5.46
CA LEU A 445 17.79 14.65 -4.12
C LEU A 445 17.44 15.64 -3.02
N HIS A 446 17.93 16.87 -3.16
CA HIS A 446 17.61 17.96 -2.22
C HIS A 446 16.10 18.26 -2.20
N GLN A 447 15.49 18.33 -3.37
CA GLN A 447 14.05 18.53 -3.50
C GLN A 447 13.27 17.37 -2.87
N ALA A 448 13.69 16.11 -3.09
CA ALA A 448 12.95 14.93 -2.63
C ALA A 448 13.03 14.70 -1.12
N PHE A 449 14.22 14.91 -0.52
CA PHE A 449 14.52 14.52 0.86
C PHE A 449 14.95 15.69 1.76
N GLY A 450 14.92 16.91 1.26
CA GLY A 450 15.36 18.11 1.98
C GLY A 450 16.88 18.25 2.10
N SER A 451 17.33 19.23 2.91
CA SER A 451 18.75 19.54 3.09
C SER A 451 19.56 18.39 3.71
N LEU A 452 18.90 17.49 4.44
CA LEU A 452 19.53 16.34 5.07
C LEU A 452 19.47 15.06 4.21
N TRP A 453 19.21 15.16 2.90
CA TRP A 453 19.11 14.01 2.01
C TRP A 453 20.31 13.03 2.11
N PRO A 454 21.59 13.49 2.29
CA PRO A 454 22.69 12.55 2.42
C PRO A 454 22.56 11.68 3.68
N LEU A 455 22.07 12.26 4.79
CA LEU A 455 21.87 11.52 6.04
C LEU A 455 20.73 10.49 5.91
N VAL A 456 19.65 10.82 5.22
CA VAL A 456 18.53 9.90 4.99
C VAL A 456 18.99 8.70 4.16
N ILE A 457 19.70 8.94 3.05
CA ILE A 457 20.22 7.88 2.19
C ILE A 457 21.29 7.04 2.92
N LEU A 458 22.24 7.70 3.60
CA LEU A 458 23.26 7.02 4.38
C LEU A 458 22.65 6.19 5.54
N ALA A 459 21.62 6.69 6.21
CA ALA A 459 20.90 5.96 7.24
C ALA A 459 20.22 4.71 6.67
N ALA A 460 19.61 4.78 5.48
CA ALA A 460 19.01 3.63 4.82
C ALA A 460 20.06 2.59 4.41
N ILE A 461 21.15 3.03 3.79
CA ILE A 461 22.26 2.13 3.40
C ILE A 461 22.90 1.51 4.65
N ALA A 462 23.20 2.32 5.67
CA ALA A 462 23.78 1.84 6.93
C ALA A 462 22.84 0.88 7.65
N GLY A 463 21.52 1.19 7.67
CA GLY A 463 20.51 0.30 8.26
C GLY A 463 20.46 -1.04 7.54
N GLY A 464 20.45 -1.05 6.21
CA GLY A 464 20.51 -2.26 5.40
C GLY A 464 21.80 -3.06 5.62
N LEU A 465 22.97 -2.39 5.54
CA LEU A 465 24.28 -3.02 5.69
C LEU A 465 24.51 -3.57 7.10
N LEU A 466 24.24 -2.77 8.13
CA LEU A 466 24.38 -3.20 9.51
C LEU A 466 23.39 -4.33 9.85
N ALA A 467 22.16 -4.26 9.30
CA ALA A 467 21.19 -5.34 9.46
C ALA A 467 21.70 -6.63 8.81
N LEU A 468 22.22 -6.57 7.59
CA LEU A 468 22.78 -7.71 6.86
C LEU A 468 23.95 -8.34 7.63
N LEU A 469 24.89 -7.53 8.11
CA LEU A 469 26.12 -8.01 8.76
C LEU A 469 25.91 -8.40 10.23
N ARG A 470 25.10 -7.64 10.98
CA ARG A 470 25.00 -7.70 12.43
C ARG A 470 23.58 -7.92 12.97
N GLY A 471 22.58 -8.11 12.10
CA GLY A 471 21.19 -8.31 12.50
C GLY A 471 21.01 -9.41 13.56
N HIS A 472 20.06 -9.23 14.47
CA HIS A 472 19.82 -10.12 15.62
C HIS A 472 19.50 -11.56 15.21
N ASP A 473 18.84 -11.72 14.08
CA ASP A 473 18.47 -13.02 13.54
C ASP A 473 18.56 -13.04 12.00
N ARG A 474 18.39 -14.23 11.43
CA ARG A 474 18.54 -14.43 9.99
C ARG A 474 17.55 -13.60 9.16
N ILE A 475 16.32 -13.38 9.65
CA ILE A 475 15.34 -12.57 8.92
C ILE A 475 15.78 -11.12 8.80
N ILE A 476 16.21 -10.51 9.90
CA ILE A 476 16.70 -9.12 9.89
C ILE A 476 17.91 -8.98 8.96
N ARG A 477 18.79 -9.99 8.94
CA ARG A 477 19.93 -9.98 8.00
C ARG A 477 19.47 -10.02 6.55
N TRP A 478 18.54 -10.90 6.21
CA TRP A 478 18.01 -10.97 4.84
C TRP A 478 17.18 -9.75 4.47
N ALA A 479 16.40 -9.18 5.40
CA ALA A 479 15.69 -7.93 5.18
C ALA A 479 16.67 -6.78 4.85
N GLY A 480 17.84 -6.75 5.53
CA GLY A 480 18.91 -5.81 5.18
C GLY A 480 19.43 -6.02 3.77
N GLY A 481 19.66 -7.28 3.37
CA GLY A 481 20.03 -7.61 1.99
C GLY A 481 18.98 -7.21 0.96
N VAL A 482 17.70 -7.42 1.25
CA VAL A 482 16.57 -7.00 0.40
C VAL A 482 16.53 -5.48 0.23
N ALA A 483 16.73 -4.72 1.33
CA ALA A 483 16.76 -3.26 1.25
C ALA A 483 17.92 -2.76 0.36
N LEU A 484 19.13 -3.30 0.55
CA LEU A 484 20.30 -2.94 -0.26
C LEU A 484 20.11 -3.33 -1.73
N PHE A 485 19.61 -4.54 -1.98
CA PHE A 485 19.32 -4.98 -3.35
C PHE A 485 18.27 -4.09 -4.01
N GLY A 486 17.20 -3.71 -3.30
CA GLY A 486 16.17 -2.82 -3.82
C GLY A 486 16.71 -1.43 -4.16
N MET A 487 17.57 -0.85 -3.31
CA MET A 487 18.26 0.43 -3.60
C MET A 487 19.17 0.30 -4.83
N LEU A 488 19.92 -0.80 -4.93
CA LEU A 488 20.77 -1.07 -6.08
C LEU A 488 19.92 -1.25 -7.35
N ALA A 489 18.83 -2.02 -7.28
CA ALA A 489 17.93 -2.24 -8.41
C ALA A 489 17.32 -0.93 -8.92
N TYR A 490 17.03 0.02 -8.03
CA TYR A 490 16.56 1.35 -8.43
C TYR A 490 17.55 2.08 -9.33
N VAL A 491 18.86 2.01 -9.05
CA VAL A 491 19.89 2.68 -9.85
C VAL A 491 19.90 2.16 -11.29
N PHE A 492 19.56 0.89 -11.50
CA PHE A 492 19.43 0.26 -12.82
C PHE A 492 18.01 0.30 -13.40
N THR A 493 17.02 0.80 -12.65
CA THR A 493 15.63 0.82 -13.13
C THR A 493 15.52 1.76 -14.34
N PRO A 494 14.96 1.30 -15.49
CA PRO A 494 14.63 2.16 -16.59
C PRO A 494 13.77 3.34 -16.13
N LEU A 495 13.94 4.51 -16.73
CA LEU A 495 13.27 5.77 -16.35
C LEU A 495 13.71 6.37 -15.00
N SER A 496 14.62 5.74 -14.22
CA SER A 496 15.12 6.38 -12.99
C SER A 496 15.82 7.73 -13.26
N ALA A 497 16.37 7.91 -14.46
CA ALA A 497 16.90 9.17 -14.96
C ALA A 497 16.30 9.53 -16.34
N ALA A 498 14.95 9.45 -16.44
CA ALA A 498 14.24 9.74 -17.67
C ALA A 498 14.42 11.19 -18.11
N GLY A 499 14.58 11.39 -19.41
CA GLY A 499 14.74 12.69 -20.02
C GLY A 499 15.53 12.60 -21.33
N ILE A 500 15.91 13.75 -21.88
CA ILE A 500 16.83 13.82 -23.02
C ILE A 500 18.24 13.51 -22.52
N ASP A 501 19.08 12.95 -23.37
CA ASP A 501 20.47 12.72 -23.00
C ASP A 501 21.16 14.02 -22.54
N GLY A 502 21.85 13.95 -21.41
CA GLY A 502 22.42 15.11 -20.72
C GLY A 502 21.43 15.93 -19.89
N ALA A 503 20.11 15.70 -19.98
CA ALA A 503 19.08 16.45 -19.24
C ALA A 503 17.99 15.53 -18.65
N PRO A 504 18.30 14.72 -17.63
CA PRO A 504 17.36 13.77 -17.03
C PRO A 504 16.36 14.46 -16.08
N VAL A 505 15.49 15.32 -16.62
CA VAL A 505 14.48 16.09 -15.87
C VAL A 505 13.50 15.19 -15.11
N GLY A 506 13.30 13.95 -15.56
CA GLY A 506 12.43 12.98 -14.90
C GLY A 506 13.02 12.37 -13.62
N PHE A 507 14.31 12.60 -13.32
CA PHE A 507 14.94 12.04 -12.11
C PHE A 507 14.24 12.50 -10.84
N SER A 508 13.99 13.79 -10.67
CA SER A 508 13.34 14.34 -9.47
C SER A 508 11.93 13.80 -9.26
N ILE A 509 11.25 13.40 -10.34
CA ILE A 509 9.92 12.79 -10.29
C ILE A 509 10.03 11.30 -9.91
N ASN A 510 10.97 10.57 -10.52
CA ASN A 510 11.09 9.13 -10.43
C ASN A 510 11.92 8.63 -9.24
N ILE A 511 12.50 9.55 -8.46
CA ILE A 511 13.18 9.22 -7.20
C ILE A 511 12.23 8.52 -6.20
N ARG A 512 10.91 8.69 -6.34
CA ARG A 512 9.88 7.98 -5.55
C ARG A 512 9.98 6.44 -5.66
N TYR A 513 10.56 5.90 -6.72
CA TYR A 513 10.72 4.45 -6.89
C TYR A 513 11.72 3.82 -5.91
N VAL A 514 12.60 4.61 -5.28
CA VAL A 514 13.51 4.14 -4.23
C VAL A 514 12.86 4.07 -2.85
N ILE A 515 11.66 4.64 -2.67
CA ILE A 515 11.00 4.73 -1.36
C ILE A 515 10.82 3.38 -0.66
N PRO A 516 10.35 2.29 -1.30
CA PRO A 516 10.17 1.02 -0.61
C PRO A 516 11.47 0.46 0.02
N PRO A 517 12.60 0.34 -0.70
CA PRO A 517 13.84 -0.13 -0.11
C PRO A 517 14.48 0.87 0.87
N LEU A 518 14.32 2.16 0.65
CA LEU A 518 14.82 3.22 1.53
C LEU A 518 14.08 3.18 2.87
N LEU A 519 12.75 3.08 2.85
CA LEU A 519 11.91 2.94 4.03
C LEU A 519 12.29 1.70 4.84
N LEU A 520 12.46 0.54 4.17
CA LEU A 520 12.90 -0.68 4.84
C LEU A 520 14.28 -0.49 5.47
N GLY A 521 15.25 0.09 4.75
CA GLY A 521 16.60 0.34 5.25
C GLY A 521 16.62 1.19 6.51
N VAL A 522 15.91 2.32 6.51
CA VAL A 522 15.83 3.23 7.66
C VAL A 522 15.12 2.56 8.84
N VAL A 523 14.03 1.80 8.61
CA VAL A 523 13.31 1.04 9.65
C VAL A 523 14.21 -0.04 10.29
N LEU A 524 15.13 -0.62 9.54
CA LEU A 524 16.06 -1.63 10.06
C LEU A 524 17.21 -1.05 10.89
N LEU A 525 17.53 0.23 10.74
CA LEU A 525 18.66 0.87 11.44
C LEU A 525 18.60 0.71 12.97
N PRO A 526 17.49 0.97 13.66
CA PRO A 526 17.40 0.74 15.10
C PRO A 526 17.61 -0.73 15.51
N LEU A 527 17.30 -1.67 14.63
CA LEU A 527 17.42 -3.12 14.89
C LEU A 527 18.83 -3.64 14.65
N ALA A 528 19.62 -2.96 13.84
CA ALA A 528 20.96 -3.34 13.48
C ALA A 528 21.99 -3.02 14.58
N ILE A 529 21.71 -2.02 15.42
CA ILE A 529 22.57 -1.62 16.54
C ILE A 529 22.33 -2.56 17.71
N ARG A 530 23.26 -3.51 17.94
CA ARG A 530 23.08 -4.57 18.95
C ARG A 530 22.93 -4.08 20.38
N ARG A 531 23.74 -3.08 20.78
CA ARG A 531 23.74 -2.50 22.13
C ARG A 531 23.09 -1.12 22.10
N LEU A 532 21.79 -1.11 21.90
CA LEU A 532 20.98 0.12 21.88
C LEU A 532 20.18 0.20 23.18
N ASP A 533 20.89 0.40 24.30
CA ASP A 533 20.32 0.41 25.65
C ASP A 533 20.48 1.79 26.29
N GLY A 534 19.64 2.12 27.27
CA GLY A 534 19.74 3.33 28.06
C GLY A 534 19.83 4.61 27.22
N TRP A 535 20.84 5.45 27.45
CA TRP A 535 21.01 6.75 26.79
C TRP A 535 21.13 6.66 25.26
N ARG A 536 21.69 5.56 24.73
CA ARG A 536 21.87 5.37 23.27
C ARG A 536 20.54 5.31 22.51
N GLN A 537 19.49 4.72 23.10
CA GLN A 537 18.15 4.74 22.52
C GLN A 537 17.61 6.17 22.42
N TRP A 538 17.81 6.95 23.48
CA TRP A 538 17.36 8.35 23.52
C TRP A 538 18.14 9.22 22.54
N THR A 539 19.44 8.98 22.41
CA THR A 539 20.28 9.67 21.40
C THR A 539 19.77 9.37 19.97
N LEU A 540 19.56 8.08 19.66
CA LEU A 540 19.05 7.72 18.33
C LEU A 540 17.66 8.31 18.09
N LEU A 541 16.77 8.26 19.09
CA LEU A 541 15.45 8.90 18.99
C LEU A 541 15.58 10.40 18.76
N GLY A 542 16.45 11.08 19.51
CA GLY A 542 16.72 12.51 19.34
C GLY A 542 17.27 12.86 17.96
N VAL A 543 18.19 12.04 17.42
CA VAL A 543 18.70 12.22 16.06
C VAL A 543 17.60 12.05 15.01
N LEU A 544 16.78 11.00 15.11
CA LEU A 544 15.68 10.77 14.19
C LEU A 544 14.66 11.92 14.23
N LEU A 545 14.33 12.41 15.42
CA LEU A 545 13.43 13.57 15.58
C LEU A 545 14.05 14.86 15.04
N ALA A 546 15.36 15.06 15.21
CA ALA A 546 16.06 16.22 14.64
C ALA A 546 16.07 16.17 13.10
N VAL A 547 16.32 15.01 12.52
CA VAL A 547 16.26 14.82 11.06
C VAL A 547 14.84 15.12 10.56
N LEU A 548 13.81 14.55 11.22
CA LEU A 548 12.42 14.81 10.89
C LEU A 548 12.10 16.32 10.94
N ALA A 549 12.40 16.98 12.06
CA ALA A 549 12.10 18.41 12.24
C ALA A 549 12.86 19.33 11.24
N ILE A 550 14.06 18.96 10.83
CA ILE A 550 14.82 19.73 9.83
C ILE A 550 14.26 19.49 8.44
N THR A 551 13.85 18.26 8.13
CA THR A 551 13.19 17.91 6.86
C THR A 551 11.89 18.69 6.71
N ASP A 552 11.04 18.72 7.73
CA ASP A 552 9.79 19.45 7.74
C ASP A 552 10.01 20.97 7.57
N ARG A 553 11.02 21.54 8.26
CA ARG A 553 11.39 22.95 8.12
C ARG A 553 11.87 23.32 6.73
N SER A 554 12.44 22.41 5.99
CA SER A 554 12.91 22.63 4.63
C SER A 554 11.78 22.65 3.60
N ASP A 555 10.61 22.16 3.96
CA ASP A 555 9.44 22.17 3.08
C ASP A 555 8.85 23.58 2.97
N ALA A 556 8.77 24.09 1.73
CA ALA A 556 8.21 25.41 1.45
C ALA A 556 6.70 25.50 1.82
N ALA A 557 5.99 24.38 1.78
CA ALA A 557 4.58 24.29 2.15
C ALA A 557 4.34 24.56 3.63
N LEU A 558 5.32 24.23 4.49
CA LEU A 558 5.25 24.51 5.92
C LEU A 558 5.65 25.96 6.30
N ARG A 559 6.20 26.72 5.35
CA ARG A 559 6.54 28.13 5.58
C ARG A 559 5.34 29.07 5.40
N ASP A 560 4.24 28.59 4.86
CA ASP A 560 3.01 29.36 4.74
C ASP A 560 2.38 29.52 6.14
N PRO A 561 2.21 30.75 6.67
CA PRO A 561 1.63 31.00 7.99
C PRO A 561 0.23 30.41 8.15
N ALA A 562 -0.58 30.40 7.10
CA ALA A 562 -1.92 29.83 7.11
C ALA A 562 -1.90 28.30 7.29
N ARG A 563 -0.94 27.63 6.68
CA ARG A 563 -0.73 26.18 6.83
C ARG A 563 -0.10 25.83 8.17
N THR A 564 0.85 26.65 8.65
CA THR A 564 1.53 26.44 9.94
C THR A 564 0.54 26.44 11.09
N PHE A 565 -0.53 27.27 11.07
CA PHE A 565 -1.59 27.25 12.08
C PHE A 565 -2.46 26.00 12.00
N GLY A 566 -2.69 25.43 10.81
CA GLY A 566 -3.47 24.20 10.63
C GLY A 566 -2.80 22.96 11.23
N ILE A 567 -1.46 22.90 11.31
CA ILE A 567 -0.72 21.78 11.90
C ILE A 567 -1.04 21.57 13.38
N PRO A 568 -0.93 22.59 14.26
CA PRO A 568 -1.33 22.44 15.66
C PRO A 568 -2.80 22.03 15.82
N LEU A 569 -3.70 22.58 15.01
CA LEU A 569 -5.11 22.25 15.05
C LEU A 569 -5.36 20.79 14.66
N ALA A 570 -4.78 20.32 13.55
CA ALA A 570 -4.90 18.93 13.09
C ALA A 570 -4.22 17.97 14.08
N PHE A 571 -3.08 18.35 14.65
CA PHE A 571 -2.41 17.59 15.70
C PHE A 571 -3.29 17.44 16.93
N VAL A 572 -3.92 18.52 17.40
CA VAL A 572 -4.87 18.51 18.52
C VAL A 572 -6.07 17.62 18.23
N LEU A 573 -6.63 17.71 17.01
CA LEU A 573 -7.78 16.88 16.59
C LEU A 573 -7.46 15.38 16.53
N VAL A 574 -6.20 14.99 16.34
CA VAL A 574 -5.77 13.58 16.37
C VAL A 574 -5.39 13.15 17.79
N VAL A 575 -4.68 13.99 18.53
CA VAL A 575 -4.17 13.65 19.87
C VAL A 575 -5.27 13.63 20.92
N ILE A 576 -6.20 14.57 20.87
CA ILE A 576 -7.31 14.60 21.85
C ILE A 576 -8.17 13.36 21.78
N PRO A 577 -8.69 12.92 20.61
CA PRO A 577 -9.42 11.66 20.51
C PRO A 577 -8.59 10.46 20.95
N ALA A 578 -7.31 10.40 20.59
CA ALA A 578 -6.43 9.31 21.00
C ALA A 578 -6.26 9.25 22.53
N ILE A 579 -6.11 10.40 23.20
CA ILE A 579 -6.05 10.50 24.67
C ILE A 579 -7.40 10.11 25.30
N LEU A 580 -8.52 10.60 24.75
CA LEU A 580 -9.86 10.27 25.26
C LEU A 580 -10.16 8.77 25.12
N ILE A 581 -9.81 8.16 24.00
CA ILE A 581 -9.89 6.71 23.78
C ILE A 581 -9.01 5.96 24.80
N TRP A 582 -7.79 6.42 25.01
CA TRP A 582 -6.88 5.81 25.98
C TRP A 582 -7.39 5.94 27.43
N LEU A 583 -7.86 7.13 27.82
CA LEU A 583 -8.46 7.37 29.13
C LEU A 583 -9.71 6.53 29.35
N TYR A 584 -10.55 6.40 28.31
CA TYR A 584 -11.73 5.55 28.35
C TYR A 584 -11.39 4.07 28.57
N PHE A 585 -10.44 3.51 27.84
CA PHE A 585 -9.96 2.14 28.04
C PHE A 585 -9.35 1.93 29.45
N ARG A 586 -8.67 2.96 29.97
CA ARG A 586 -8.12 2.93 31.33
C ARG A 586 -9.21 2.99 32.39
N SER A 587 -10.21 3.83 32.24
CA SER A 587 -11.33 3.97 33.17
C SER A 587 -12.28 2.75 33.16
N ALA A 588 -12.36 2.08 32.03
CA ALA A 588 -13.18 0.85 31.91
C ALA A 588 -12.56 -0.38 32.61
N GLY A 589 -11.52 -0.20 33.43
CA GLY A 589 -10.89 -1.28 34.21
C GLY A 589 -10.13 -2.31 33.37
N ILE A 590 -9.94 -2.05 32.07
CA ILE A 590 -9.09 -2.89 31.21
C ILE A 590 -7.65 -2.59 31.58
N LYS A 591 -7.16 -3.23 32.67
CA LYS A 591 -5.73 -3.18 32.99
C LYS A 591 -4.96 -3.68 31.77
N PRO A 592 -3.95 -2.93 31.29
CA PRO A 592 -2.95 -3.54 30.43
C PRO A 592 -2.38 -4.76 31.15
N PRO A 593 -2.06 -5.85 30.47
CA PRO A 593 -1.47 -7.01 31.12
C PRO A 593 -0.29 -6.53 31.99
N PRO A 594 -0.20 -6.98 33.25
CA PRO A 594 0.82 -6.50 34.16
C PRO A 594 2.20 -6.68 33.49
N PRO A 595 3.13 -5.74 33.65
CA PRO A 595 4.50 -5.95 33.23
C PRO A 595 4.97 -7.22 33.92
N ALA A 596 5.38 -8.22 33.16
CA ALA A 596 5.98 -9.42 33.69
C ALA A 596 7.30 -9.00 34.40
N GLY A 597 7.24 -8.91 35.71
CA GLY A 597 8.45 -8.57 36.53
C GLY A 597 8.17 -7.54 37.61
N GLY A 598 7.45 -7.94 38.64
CA GLY A 598 7.44 -7.31 39.96
C GLY A 598 7.46 -8.40 41.01
N THR A 599 8.67 -8.75 41.52
CA THR A 599 8.82 -9.57 42.72
C THR A 599 8.33 -8.71 43.88
N VAL A 600 7.14 -8.98 44.36
CA VAL A 600 6.74 -8.55 45.69
C VAL A 600 7.10 -9.68 46.61
N GLY A 601 8.28 -9.55 47.25
CA GLY A 601 8.58 -10.29 48.43
C GLY A 601 7.76 -9.72 49.59
N GLY A 602 6.69 -10.39 49.97
CA GLY A 602 6.01 -10.21 51.25
C GLY A 602 6.11 -11.52 52.01
N PRO A 603 6.29 -11.46 53.37
CA PRO A 603 6.40 -12.64 54.19
C PRO A 603 5.09 -13.42 54.23
N ALA A 604 5.22 -14.76 54.21
CA ALA A 604 4.13 -15.67 54.34
C ALA A 604 3.50 -15.53 55.75
N PRO A 605 2.17 -15.48 55.90
CA PRO A 605 1.52 -15.76 57.14
C PRO A 605 1.34 -17.28 57.23
N GLU A 606 2.03 -17.92 58.15
CA GLU A 606 1.61 -19.17 58.75
C GLU A 606 0.27 -18.93 59.54
N ASP A 607 -0.56 -19.97 59.65
CA ASP A 607 -1.80 -20.05 60.39
C ASP A 607 -3.09 -19.64 59.68
N ALA A 608 -3.74 -20.67 59.09
CA ALA A 608 -5.17 -20.90 59.16
C ALA A 608 -5.53 -22.30 58.60
N LEU A 609 -5.30 -23.30 59.43
CA LEU A 609 -5.99 -24.58 59.32
C LEU A 609 -7.36 -24.46 60.03
N ALA A 610 -8.37 -25.05 59.40
CA ALA A 610 -9.66 -25.49 59.89
C ALA A 610 -10.86 -24.63 59.41
N THR A 611 -11.62 -25.17 58.58
CA THR A 611 -12.99 -25.76 58.76
C THR A 611 -13.67 -25.92 57.39
N GLY A 612 -14.02 -27.17 57.08
CA GLY A 612 -14.78 -27.53 55.92
C GLY A 612 -16.25 -27.14 56.07
N ARG A 613 -16.84 -26.83 54.94
CA ARG A 613 -18.29 -27.11 54.63
C ARG A 613 -18.57 -26.85 53.17
N GLY A 614 -19.09 -27.86 52.50
CA GLY A 614 -19.49 -27.84 51.11
C GLY A 614 -20.62 -26.85 50.86
N GLY A 615 -20.53 -26.18 49.73
CA GLY A 615 -21.57 -25.36 49.18
C GLY A 615 -21.28 -25.19 47.70
N GLY A 616 -22.05 -25.85 46.84
CA GLY A 616 -21.97 -25.69 45.40
C GLY A 616 -22.23 -24.24 45.01
N SER A 617 -21.22 -23.60 44.46
CA SER A 617 -21.37 -22.30 43.84
C SER A 617 -21.96 -22.43 42.44
N PRO A 618 -23.03 -21.70 42.09
CA PRO A 618 -23.53 -21.65 40.73
C PRO A 618 -22.49 -20.93 39.88
N ALA A 619 -22.20 -21.48 38.68
CA ALA A 619 -21.32 -20.88 37.70
C ALA A 619 -21.78 -19.45 37.39
N VAL A 620 -21.08 -18.45 37.91
CA VAL A 620 -21.25 -17.05 37.58
C VAL A 620 -20.71 -16.86 36.16
N THR A 621 -21.60 -16.91 35.17
CA THR A 621 -21.35 -16.39 33.84
C THR A 621 -21.14 -14.88 33.95
N GLY A 622 -19.87 -14.46 34.07
CA GLY A 622 -19.51 -13.08 34.33
C GLY A 622 -19.91 -12.13 33.20
N PRO A 623 -20.25 -10.88 33.51
CA PRO A 623 -20.73 -9.85 32.57
C PRO A 623 -19.65 -9.31 31.63
N ALA A 624 -18.42 -9.85 31.62
CA ALA A 624 -17.28 -9.32 30.85
C ALA A 624 -17.42 -9.40 29.32
N GLY A 625 -18.29 -10.25 28.79
CA GLY A 625 -18.50 -10.36 27.33
C GLY A 625 -19.46 -9.30 26.78
N ARG A 626 -20.48 -8.92 27.53
CA ARG A 626 -21.49 -7.93 27.10
C ARG A 626 -20.94 -6.50 27.07
N GLY A 627 -20.06 -6.13 28.00
CA GLY A 627 -19.43 -4.82 28.02
C GLY A 627 -18.50 -4.55 26.85
N ARG A 628 -17.77 -5.56 26.38
CA ARG A 628 -16.86 -5.39 25.21
C ARG A 628 -17.63 -5.22 23.91
N LEU A 629 -18.75 -5.93 23.74
CA LEU A 629 -19.58 -5.84 22.54
C LEU A 629 -20.29 -4.47 22.47
N SER A 630 -20.81 -3.97 23.61
CA SER A 630 -21.45 -2.65 23.66
C SER A 630 -20.46 -1.52 23.38
N LEU A 631 -19.21 -1.64 23.82
CA LEU A 631 -18.14 -0.67 23.59
C LEU A 631 -17.72 -0.59 22.11
N LEU A 632 -17.55 -1.73 21.45
CA LEU A 632 -17.26 -1.79 20.03
C LEU A 632 -18.42 -1.22 19.22
N LEU A 633 -19.65 -1.53 19.60
CA LEU A 633 -20.85 -1.01 18.95
C LEU A 633 -20.98 0.51 19.12
N SER A 634 -20.75 1.03 20.33
CA SER A 634 -20.77 2.48 20.60
C SER A 634 -19.68 3.24 19.83
N GLY A 635 -18.45 2.69 19.77
CA GLY A 635 -17.37 3.25 18.97
C GLY A 635 -17.68 3.25 17.47
N PHE A 636 -18.28 2.18 16.98
CA PHE A 636 -18.72 2.07 15.59
C PHE A 636 -19.85 3.08 15.26
N ILE A 637 -20.85 3.21 16.13
CA ILE A 637 -21.93 4.19 15.95
C ILE A 637 -21.37 5.62 16.00
N ALA A 638 -20.47 5.93 16.92
CA ALA A 638 -19.85 7.24 17.01
C ALA A 638 -19.04 7.56 15.73
N LEU A 639 -18.27 6.59 15.22
CA LEU A 639 -17.55 6.76 13.95
C LEU A 639 -18.50 6.97 12.77
N LEU A 640 -19.60 6.20 12.72
CA LEU A 640 -20.60 6.34 11.66
C LEU A 640 -21.26 7.72 11.71
N VAL A 641 -21.62 8.21 12.91
CA VAL A 641 -22.19 9.55 13.09
C VAL A 641 -21.18 10.63 12.67
N LEU A 642 -19.91 10.46 13.01
CA LEU A 642 -18.86 11.39 12.61
C LEU A 642 -18.68 11.43 11.09
N VAL A 643 -18.62 10.26 10.45
CA VAL A 643 -18.52 10.15 8.99
C VAL A 643 -19.74 10.76 8.30
N LEU A 644 -20.94 10.54 8.83
CA LEU A 644 -22.15 11.13 8.27
C LEU A 644 -22.20 12.65 8.49
N ALA A 645 -21.82 13.13 9.67
CA ALA A 645 -21.90 14.55 10.02
C ALA A 645 -20.81 15.41 9.34
N LEU A 646 -19.58 14.91 9.22
CA LEU A 646 -18.46 15.65 8.65
C LEU A 646 -18.22 15.32 7.18
N GLY A 647 -18.50 14.10 6.77
CA GLY A 647 -18.19 13.64 5.40
C GLY A 647 -19.10 14.29 4.36
N TYR A 648 -20.37 14.52 4.66
CA TYR A 648 -21.28 15.15 3.70
C TYR A 648 -20.90 16.61 3.36
N PRO A 649 -20.66 17.50 4.33
CA PRO A 649 -20.16 18.85 4.04
C PRO A 649 -18.81 18.84 3.29
N LEU A 650 -17.90 17.94 3.66
CA LEU A 650 -16.60 17.80 3.02
C LEU A 650 -16.73 17.37 1.56
N GLN A 651 -17.56 16.36 1.28
CA GLN A 651 -17.83 15.92 -0.08
C GLN A 651 -18.48 17.02 -0.93
N ARG A 652 -19.40 17.78 -0.32
CA ARG A 652 -20.05 18.88 -1.00
C ARG A 652 -19.08 19.99 -1.38
N HIS A 653 -18.23 20.43 -0.45
CA HIS A 653 -17.17 21.40 -0.68
C HIS A 653 -16.24 20.94 -1.82
N TYR A 654 -15.74 19.71 -1.74
CA TYR A 654 -14.88 19.13 -2.77
C TYR A 654 -15.50 19.15 -4.18
N LEU A 655 -16.81 18.86 -4.29
CA LEU A 655 -17.48 18.81 -5.58
C LEU A 655 -17.87 20.20 -6.10
N GLU A 656 -18.08 21.20 -5.23
CA GLU A 656 -18.36 22.58 -5.60
C GLU A 656 -17.11 23.28 -6.15
N ASP A 657 -15.94 23.06 -5.55
CA ASP A 657 -14.69 23.76 -5.91
C ASP A 657 -13.80 22.96 -6.88
N ARG A 658 -14.24 21.76 -7.24
CA ARG A 658 -13.49 20.85 -8.11
C ARG A 658 -13.15 21.49 -9.45
N PHE A 659 -11.85 21.46 -9.79
CA PHE A 659 -11.28 22.03 -11.01
C PHE A 659 -11.40 23.55 -11.17
N ASP A 660 -11.64 24.30 -10.10
CA ASP A 660 -11.58 25.75 -10.11
C ASP A 660 -10.14 26.31 -10.15
N ALA A 661 -9.14 25.47 -9.96
CA ALA A 661 -7.74 25.84 -9.99
C ALA A 661 -6.93 25.02 -11.00
N SER A 662 -5.78 25.55 -11.39
CA SER A 662 -4.93 25.08 -12.48
C SER A 662 -4.47 23.64 -12.36
N SER A 663 -4.27 22.99 -13.50
CA SER A 663 -3.59 21.70 -13.60
C SER A 663 -2.12 21.82 -13.14
N GLU A 664 -1.54 20.69 -12.65
CA GLU A 664 -0.14 20.65 -12.17
C GLU A 664 0.89 21.01 -13.27
N VAL A 665 0.48 20.98 -14.53
CA VAL A 665 1.39 21.26 -15.67
C VAL A 665 1.09 22.64 -16.26
N PRO A 666 1.91 23.65 -15.98
CA PRO A 666 1.78 24.97 -16.59
C PRO A 666 1.83 24.90 -18.13
N GLY A 667 1.03 25.74 -18.79
CA GLY A 667 1.04 25.85 -20.25
C GLY A 667 0.16 24.86 -21.01
N LEU A 668 -0.50 23.89 -20.33
CA LEU A 668 -1.47 23.00 -21.00
C LEU A 668 -2.82 23.66 -21.25
N HIS A 669 -3.16 24.74 -20.55
CA HIS A 669 -4.41 25.46 -20.72
C HIS A 669 -5.65 24.54 -20.63
N LEU A 670 -5.67 23.65 -19.65
CA LEU A 670 -6.74 22.67 -19.47
C LEU A 670 -7.77 23.10 -18.43
N GLU A 671 -7.47 24.11 -17.61
CA GLU A 671 -8.31 24.53 -16.49
C GLU A 671 -9.70 24.95 -16.94
N SER A 672 -9.77 25.87 -17.90
CA SER A 672 -11.04 26.36 -18.46
C SER A 672 -11.82 25.25 -19.18
N ALA A 673 -11.11 24.28 -19.77
CA ALA A 673 -11.72 23.11 -20.40
C ALA A 673 -12.30 22.15 -19.36
N TYR A 674 -11.66 21.97 -18.19
CA TYR A 674 -12.20 21.18 -17.08
C TYR A 674 -13.42 21.84 -16.46
N GLN A 675 -13.39 23.17 -16.27
CA GLN A 675 -14.55 23.94 -15.80
C GLN A 675 -15.72 23.79 -16.76
N TRP A 676 -15.49 23.84 -18.07
CA TRP A 676 -16.51 23.57 -19.07
C TRP A 676 -17.07 22.15 -18.95
N ALA A 677 -16.21 21.14 -18.76
CA ALA A 677 -16.62 19.74 -18.66
C ALA A 677 -17.34 19.42 -17.35
N ARG A 678 -17.08 20.19 -16.29
CA ARG A 678 -17.68 20.01 -14.96
C ARG A 678 -19.20 19.95 -14.99
N ASP A 679 -19.82 20.79 -15.85
CA ASP A 679 -21.27 20.92 -15.97
C ASP A 679 -21.87 19.99 -17.04
N LYS A 680 -21.07 19.14 -17.68
CA LYS A 680 -21.55 18.15 -18.65
C LYS A 680 -21.85 16.84 -17.96
N SER A 681 -22.95 16.20 -18.41
CA SER A 681 -23.35 14.87 -17.93
C SER A 681 -23.71 14.02 -19.12
N HIS A 682 -23.33 12.76 -19.11
CA HIS A 682 -23.61 11.77 -20.16
C HIS A 682 -23.12 12.15 -21.57
N ALA A 683 -22.17 13.08 -21.65
CA ALA A 683 -21.58 13.49 -22.92
C ALA A 683 -20.48 12.50 -23.35
N ARG A 684 -20.36 12.30 -24.65
CA ARG A 684 -19.27 11.54 -25.28
C ARG A 684 -18.19 12.53 -25.73
N ILE A 685 -17.08 12.56 -25.02
CA ILE A 685 -16.01 13.54 -25.21
C ILE A 685 -14.78 12.83 -25.76
N GLY A 686 -14.45 13.15 -27.02
CA GLY A 686 -13.20 12.70 -27.62
C GLY A 686 -12.03 13.57 -27.17
N LEU A 687 -10.89 12.96 -27.01
CA LEU A 687 -9.64 13.64 -26.72
C LEU A 687 -8.65 13.34 -27.80
N ALA A 688 -7.96 14.36 -28.27
CA ALA A 688 -6.93 14.22 -29.28
C ALA A 688 -5.73 15.09 -28.96
N GLY A 689 -4.55 14.50 -29.15
CA GLY A 689 -3.26 15.15 -29.01
C GLY A 689 -2.17 14.15 -29.33
N THR A 690 -1.19 14.56 -30.09
CA THR A 690 -0.18 13.67 -30.66
C THR A 690 0.87 13.20 -29.65
N THR A 691 0.84 13.72 -28.43
CA THR A 691 1.90 13.47 -27.45
C THR A 691 1.39 12.92 -26.14
N ALA A 692 2.31 12.29 -25.43
CA ALA A 692 2.13 11.77 -24.10
C ALA A 692 1.78 12.84 -23.04
N GLY A 693 1.18 12.39 -21.96
CA GLY A 693 0.93 13.21 -20.79
C GLY A 693 -0.41 13.92 -20.83
N PHE A 694 -1.37 13.33 -21.50
CA PHE A 694 -2.71 13.87 -21.59
C PHE A 694 -3.48 13.69 -20.29
N LEU A 695 -3.90 14.80 -19.67
CA LEU A 695 -4.60 14.79 -18.40
C LEU A 695 -6.11 14.70 -18.63
N SER A 696 -6.64 13.48 -18.75
CA SER A 696 -8.02 13.24 -19.22
C SER A 696 -9.09 13.30 -18.13
N TYR A 697 -8.71 13.19 -16.85
CA TYR A 697 -9.67 12.96 -15.77
C TYR A 697 -10.70 14.07 -15.59
N GLY A 698 -10.32 15.33 -15.76
CA GLY A 698 -11.24 16.47 -15.62
C GLY A 698 -12.45 16.42 -16.55
N PHE A 699 -12.34 15.73 -17.68
CA PHE A 699 -13.42 15.62 -18.66
C PHE A 699 -14.53 14.62 -18.30
N TYR A 700 -14.32 13.75 -17.31
CA TYR A 700 -15.38 12.84 -16.84
C TYR A 700 -16.54 13.57 -16.13
N GLY A 701 -16.40 14.87 -15.86
CA GLY A 701 -17.43 15.69 -15.21
C GLY A 701 -17.53 15.46 -13.70
N THR A 702 -18.36 16.26 -13.03
CA THR A 702 -18.51 16.17 -11.55
C THR A 702 -19.18 14.88 -11.10
N ASP A 703 -20.07 14.33 -11.91
CA ASP A 703 -20.81 13.10 -11.61
C ASP A 703 -20.17 11.85 -12.22
N LEU A 704 -19.04 12.00 -12.91
CA LEU A 704 -18.30 10.94 -13.58
C LEU A 704 -19.13 10.18 -14.62
N SER A 705 -20.13 10.86 -15.23
CA SER A 705 -21.04 10.26 -16.20
C SER A 705 -20.63 10.45 -17.66
N ASN A 706 -19.71 11.39 -17.95
CA ASN A 706 -19.19 11.58 -19.29
C ASN A 706 -18.31 10.39 -19.70
N GLN A 707 -18.46 9.95 -20.95
CA GLN A 707 -17.59 8.96 -21.57
C GLN A 707 -16.42 9.69 -22.23
N VAL A 708 -15.22 9.47 -21.73
CA VAL A 708 -14.01 10.11 -22.25
C VAL A 708 -13.23 9.11 -23.10
N ILE A 709 -13.00 9.43 -24.36
CA ILE A 709 -12.38 8.54 -25.33
C ILE A 709 -11.14 9.22 -25.90
N TYR A 710 -9.95 8.70 -25.56
CA TYR A 710 -8.72 9.14 -26.23
C TYR A 710 -8.67 8.55 -27.65
N LEU A 711 -8.47 9.41 -28.65
CA LEU A 711 -8.46 9.02 -30.06
C LEU A 711 -7.08 8.54 -30.48
N GLY A 712 -7.00 7.28 -30.88
CA GLY A 712 -5.80 6.63 -31.39
C GLY A 712 -6.14 5.39 -32.21
N GLU A 713 -5.15 4.79 -32.78
CA GLU A 713 -5.26 3.61 -33.63
C GLU A 713 -4.75 2.36 -32.89
N LYS A 714 -5.61 1.33 -32.79
CA LYS A 714 -5.26 0.05 -32.19
C LYS A 714 -4.38 -0.75 -33.12
N GLY A 715 -3.34 -1.36 -32.59
CA GLY A 715 -2.40 -2.22 -33.32
C GLY A 715 -2.19 -3.58 -32.64
N PRO A 716 -1.30 -4.41 -33.20
CA PRO A 716 -0.96 -5.73 -32.68
C PRO A 716 -0.43 -5.66 -31.25
N HIS A 717 -0.59 -6.76 -30.50
CA HIS A 717 -0.10 -6.91 -29.14
C HIS A 717 -0.60 -5.81 -28.16
N GLY A 718 -1.83 -5.26 -28.42
CA GLY A 718 -2.42 -4.19 -27.64
C GLY A 718 -1.72 -2.85 -27.83
N ALA A 719 -1.07 -2.62 -28.95
CA ALA A 719 -0.54 -1.32 -29.33
C ALA A 719 -1.63 -0.29 -29.49
N TYR A 720 -1.32 0.96 -29.17
CA TYR A 720 -2.17 2.11 -29.36
C TYR A 720 -1.33 3.29 -29.82
N ASN A 721 -1.57 3.77 -31.03
CA ASN A 721 -0.72 4.74 -31.70
C ASN A 721 -1.48 5.99 -32.09
N ALA A 722 -0.77 7.10 -32.25
CA ALA A 722 -1.35 8.31 -32.80
C ALA A 722 -1.82 8.07 -34.24
N ILE A 723 -2.97 8.63 -34.56
CA ILE A 723 -3.56 8.53 -35.91
C ILE A 723 -2.71 9.38 -36.85
N PRO A 724 -2.19 8.79 -37.95
CA PRO A 724 -1.11 9.45 -38.70
C PRO A 724 -1.59 10.52 -39.70
N THR A 725 -2.86 10.51 -40.11
CA THR A 725 -3.36 11.40 -41.17
C THR A 725 -4.69 12.03 -40.79
N CYS A 726 -4.98 13.18 -41.41
CA CYS A 726 -6.25 13.89 -41.24
C CYS A 726 -7.47 13.04 -41.64
N SER A 727 -7.41 12.34 -42.78
CA SER A 727 -8.51 11.50 -43.25
C SER A 727 -8.81 10.35 -42.28
N ALA A 728 -7.76 9.65 -41.81
CA ALA A 728 -7.91 8.60 -40.82
C ALA A 728 -8.46 9.14 -39.47
N PHE A 729 -7.98 10.31 -39.04
CA PHE A 729 -8.47 10.97 -37.84
C PHE A 729 -9.96 11.33 -37.91
N ARG A 730 -10.40 12.02 -39.00
CA ARG A 730 -11.80 12.34 -39.18
C ARG A 730 -12.70 11.09 -39.28
N THR A 731 -12.18 10.02 -39.87
CA THR A 731 -12.87 8.72 -39.92
C THR A 731 -13.01 8.13 -38.50
N ALA A 732 -11.95 8.20 -37.68
CA ALA A 732 -11.99 7.73 -36.29
C ALA A 732 -12.95 8.55 -35.43
N VAL A 733 -12.96 9.89 -35.58
CA VAL A 733 -13.92 10.77 -34.91
C VAL A 733 -15.36 10.39 -35.27
N ASN A 734 -15.62 10.17 -36.54
CA ASN A 734 -16.95 9.76 -37.04
C ASN A 734 -17.40 8.39 -36.51
N ALA A 735 -16.44 7.47 -36.33
CA ALA A 735 -16.71 6.14 -35.78
C ALA A 735 -16.95 6.15 -34.27
N ALA A 736 -16.36 7.11 -33.56
CA ALA A 736 -16.48 7.22 -32.12
C ALA A 736 -17.80 7.85 -31.66
N ASP A 737 -18.61 8.44 -32.57
CA ASP A 737 -19.93 9.04 -32.30
C ASP A 737 -19.88 10.01 -31.10
N LEU A 738 -19.10 11.07 -31.23
CA LEU A 738 -18.80 12.02 -30.18
C LEU A 738 -19.72 13.24 -30.23
N ASP A 739 -20.08 13.76 -29.03
CA ASP A 739 -20.76 15.07 -28.91
C ASP A 739 -19.76 16.22 -29.01
N TYR A 740 -18.58 16.00 -28.41
CA TYR A 740 -17.52 16.99 -28.33
C TYR A 740 -16.17 16.36 -28.60
N LEU A 741 -15.23 17.17 -29.04
CA LEU A 741 -13.84 16.79 -29.22
C LEU A 741 -12.97 17.88 -28.62
N VAL A 742 -12.01 17.46 -27.77
CA VAL A 742 -11.01 18.36 -27.18
C VAL A 742 -9.69 18.10 -27.86
N THR A 743 -9.12 19.12 -28.47
CA THR A 743 -7.76 19.10 -29.00
C THR A 743 -6.84 19.85 -28.04
N THR A 744 -5.77 19.22 -27.65
CA THR A 744 -4.83 19.71 -26.66
C THR A 744 -3.50 20.13 -27.25
N PRO A 745 -2.68 20.85 -26.50
CA PRO A 745 -1.37 21.22 -26.96
C PRO A 745 -0.51 20.00 -27.22
N PHE A 746 0.38 20.18 -28.17
CA PHE A 746 1.54 19.34 -28.34
C PHE A 746 2.54 19.61 -27.20
N LEU A 747 2.79 18.61 -26.38
CA LEU A 747 3.84 18.69 -25.35
C LEU A 747 5.19 18.33 -25.95
N ASN A 748 5.98 19.36 -26.23
CA ASN A 748 7.38 19.16 -26.46
C ASN A 748 8.10 19.08 -25.10
N PHE A 749 8.54 17.87 -24.71
CA PHE A 749 9.25 17.68 -23.44
C PHE A 749 10.64 18.37 -23.40
N ILE A 750 11.14 18.84 -24.54
CA ILE A 750 12.40 19.60 -24.65
C ILE A 750 12.15 21.08 -24.35
N HIS A 751 11.01 21.61 -24.83
CA HIS A 751 10.62 23.01 -24.70
C HIS A 751 9.20 23.09 -24.16
N THR A 752 9.05 22.89 -22.84
CA THR A 752 7.75 22.92 -22.17
C THR A 752 7.14 24.32 -22.07
N SER A 753 7.92 25.36 -22.39
CA SER A 753 7.51 26.76 -22.24
C SER A 753 6.60 27.28 -23.36
N ASP A 754 6.59 26.63 -24.54
CA ASP A 754 5.84 27.11 -25.71
C ASP A 754 4.94 25.99 -26.27
N PRO A 755 3.79 25.70 -25.65
CA PRO A 755 2.87 24.71 -26.15
C PRO A 755 2.27 25.16 -27.48
N ILE A 756 2.35 24.32 -28.49
CA ILE A 756 1.75 24.54 -29.80
C ILE A 756 0.48 23.69 -29.98
N PRO A 757 -0.48 24.13 -30.78
CA PRO A 757 -1.65 23.30 -31.09
C PRO A 757 -1.24 21.98 -31.72
N SER A 758 -1.95 20.90 -31.37
CA SER A 758 -1.71 19.60 -32.00
C SER A 758 -2.14 19.60 -33.48
N PRO A 759 -1.59 18.70 -34.31
CA PRO A 759 -2.03 18.53 -35.71
C PRO A 759 -3.52 18.31 -35.85
N GLU A 760 -4.13 17.59 -34.92
CA GLU A 760 -5.57 17.30 -34.89
C GLU A 760 -6.41 18.59 -34.83
N ALA A 761 -5.98 19.59 -34.11
CA ALA A 761 -6.61 20.90 -34.07
C ALA A 761 -6.61 21.56 -35.46
N THR A 762 -5.54 21.38 -36.25
CA THR A 762 -5.45 21.88 -37.62
C THR A 762 -6.34 21.08 -38.56
N TRP A 763 -6.43 19.76 -38.37
CA TRP A 763 -7.29 18.88 -39.20
C TRP A 763 -8.79 19.11 -39.04
N LEU A 764 -9.22 19.78 -37.98
CA LEU A 764 -10.61 20.14 -37.73
C LEU A 764 -10.98 21.50 -38.35
N LYS A 765 -10.00 22.37 -38.57
CA LYS A 765 -10.25 23.69 -39.14
C LYS A 765 -10.88 23.59 -40.55
N GLY A 766 -11.93 24.37 -40.78
CA GLY A 766 -12.60 24.43 -42.06
C GLY A 766 -13.64 23.32 -42.32
N ASP A 767 -13.82 22.38 -41.37
CA ASP A 767 -14.91 21.42 -41.45
C ASP A 767 -16.16 22.00 -40.75
N ASN A 768 -17.28 22.12 -41.50
CA ASN A 768 -18.51 22.74 -41.00
C ASN A 768 -19.17 21.93 -39.86
N ALA A 769 -18.85 20.65 -39.73
CA ALA A 769 -19.36 19.81 -38.68
C ALA A 769 -18.57 19.95 -37.36
N ALA A 770 -17.39 20.58 -37.37
CA ALA A 770 -16.58 20.85 -36.19
C ALA A 770 -16.62 22.33 -35.80
N VAL A 771 -17.47 22.69 -34.86
CA VAL A 771 -17.66 24.08 -34.43
C VAL A 771 -16.85 24.34 -33.17
N PRO A 772 -15.84 25.23 -33.18
CA PRO A 772 -15.11 25.60 -31.99
C PRO A 772 -16.04 26.37 -31.04
N ILE A 773 -16.19 25.89 -29.82
CA ILE A 773 -17.05 26.50 -28.79
C ILE A 773 -16.29 27.06 -27.61
N HIS A 774 -15.05 26.66 -27.45
CA HIS A 774 -14.16 27.13 -26.39
C HIS A 774 -12.71 27.09 -26.87
N HIS A 775 -11.94 28.11 -26.53
CA HIS A 775 -10.55 28.23 -26.92
C HIS A 775 -9.75 28.87 -25.77
N ASP A 776 -8.69 28.21 -25.34
CA ASP A 776 -7.77 28.70 -24.33
C ASP A 776 -6.34 28.31 -24.72
N GLY A 777 -5.57 29.28 -25.22
CA GLY A 777 -4.26 29.00 -25.77
C GLY A 777 -4.31 27.93 -26.88
N PRO A 778 -3.49 26.88 -26.77
CA PRO A 778 -3.48 25.79 -27.75
C PRO A 778 -4.59 24.76 -27.54
N THR A 779 -5.38 24.84 -26.48
CA THR A 779 -6.50 23.94 -26.20
C THR A 779 -7.78 24.46 -26.84
N THR A 780 -8.50 23.61 -27.57
CA THR A 780 -9.76 23.97 -28.23
C THR A 780 -10.79 22.85 -27.99
N ILE A 781 -12.02 23.25 -27.64
CA ILE A 781 -13.18 22.36 -27.56
C ILE A 781 -14.06 22.58 -28.79
N TRP A 782 -14.30 21.49 -29.49
CA TRP A 782 -15.14 21.47 -30.70
C TRP A 782 -16.45 20.76 -30.37
N LYS A 783 -17.57 21.38 -30.72
CA LYS A 783 -18.87 20.72 -30.76
C LYS A 783 -19.02 20.04 -32.11
N LEU A 784 -19.35 18.76 -32.12
CA LEU A 784 -19.62 18.03 -33.35
C LEU A 784 -21.10 18.10 -33.67
N THR A 785 -21.43 18.66 -34.84
CA THR A 785 -22.82 18.84 -35.29
C THR A 785 -23.23 17.84 -36.35
N GLY A 786 -22.31 17.00 -36.80
CA GLY A 786 -22.49 15.99 -37.82
C GLY A 786 -21.20 15.22 -38.07
N LYS A 787 -21.19 14.44 -39.16
CA LYS A 787 -19.98 13.71 -39.57
C LYS A 787 -19.01 14.67 -40.27
N LEU A 788 -17.72 14.51 -39.92
CA LEU A 788 -16.61 15.22 -40.52
C LEU A 788 -16.40 14.71 -41.98
N ASP A 789 -16.06 15.60 -42.88
CA ASP A 789 -15.68 15.22 -44.24
C ASP A 789 -14.25 14.69 -44.30
N SER A 790 -14.09 13.36 -44.27
CA SER A 790 -12.79 12.71 -44.35
C SER A 790 -12.08 12.91 -45.69
N SER A 791 -12.78 13.32 -46.76
CA SER A 791 -12.19 13.61 -48.07
C SER A 791 -11.68 15.06 -48.20
N GLY A 792 -12.17 15.97 -47.33
CA GLY A 792 -11.83 17.39 -47.35
C GLY A 792 -10.50 17.80 -46.76
N CYS A 793 -9.57 16.86 -46.57
CA CYS A 793 -8.30 17.12 -45.91
C CYS A 793 -7.21 17.78 -46.78
N GLY A 794 -7.29 17.63 -48.10
CA GLY A 794 -6.35 18.23 -49.04
C GLY A 794 -4.88 18.00 -48.69
N PRO A 795 -4.00 19.04 -48.73
CA PRO A 795 -2.60 18.94 -48.39
C PRO A 795 -2.35 18.57 -46.91
N ALA A 796 -3.33 18.80 -46.01
CA ALA A 796 -3.25 18.43 -44.59
C ALA A 796 -3.26 16.90 -44.35
N ASN A 797 -3.54 16.10 -45.39
CA ASN A 797 -3.53 14.64 -45.31
C ASN A 797 -2.10 14.04 -45.40
N ALA A 798 -1.05 14.86 -45.39
CA ALA A 798 0.29 14.36 -45.30
C ALA A 798 0.48 13.64 -43.95
N PRO A 799 1.15 12.46 -43.93
CA PRO A 799 1.43 11.75 -42.68
C PRO A 799 2.18 12.64 -41.69
N LEU A 800 1.85 12.51 -40.42
CA LEU A 800 2.62 13.14 -39.36
C LEU A 800 4.08 12.69 -39.46
N ARG A 801 4.99 13.64 -39.61
CA ARG A 801 6.41 13.32 -39.49
C ARG A 801 6.66 12.82 -38.07
N ARG A 802 7.40 11.73 -37.95
CA ARG A 802 7.98 11.34 -36.66
C ARG A 802 8.71 12.56 -36.09
N ILE A 803 8.35 12.95 -34.89
CA ILE A 803 9.06 14.02 -34.22
C ILE A 803 10.43 13.42 -33.87
N PRO A 804 11.55 14.00 -34.30
CA PRO A 804 12.83 13.51 -33.90
C PRO A 804 12.90 13.58 -32.37
N ASP A 805 13.06 12.44 -31.72
CA ASP A 805 13.14 12.36 -30.25
C ASP A 805 14.40 13.04 -29.70
N THR A 806 15.36 13.34 -30.55
CA THR A 806 16.57 14.12 -30.21
C THR A 806 17.13 14.78 -31.48
N PRO A 807 17.68 15.98 -31.41
CA PRO A 807 18.68 16.36 -32.37
C PRO A 807 19.80 15.32 -32.29
N ARG A 808 20.00 14.53 -33.35
CA ARG A 808 21.22 13.75 -33.48
C ARG A 808 22.35 14.77 -33.46
N SER A 809 23.11 14.80 -32.35
CA SER A 809 24.33 15.61 -32.20
C SER A 809 25.31 15.34 -33.32
#